data_400dc4d01401844123e27b75820f6fe9
#
_entry.id   400dc4d01401844123e27b75820f6fe9
#
_cell.length_a   1.000
_cell.length_b   1.000
_cell.length_c   1.000
_cell.angle_alpha   90.00
_cell.angle_beta   90.00
_cell.angle_gamma   90.00
#
_symmetry.space_group_name_H-M   'P 1'
#
loop_
_entity.id
_entity.type
_entity.pdbx_description
1 polymer ?
#
loop_
_entity_poly.entity_id
_entity_poly.type
_entity_poly.pdbx_seq_one_letter_code
_entity_poly.pdbx_strand_id
1 'polypeptide(L)'
;MCIRDSSNTEKIISIFKFKIPYYVGPLNKHSEFAWIDRKSGKILPWNYENMIDDDASEEAFIKKMTNQCTYLPGESVLPKDSLCYQKFMVLNEINNIKVDGRKISVGAKQGIYSDLFLKYKKVKRSQIEEYLISNGQLEKNRRETLSGIDIQIKSSLSSHIAFRRLLEQKILNEADVERIIERASYAEDKGRVAKWLRAKYPHLTEADIKYICKVKIKDFGRLSRTFLTGIEGACKETGEVATIISMMWESNDNLMELLSERYTFADTILEFKSDYYTERKQTLSERLDEMYVSNAVRRPIYRTLDIVKDLEKAFGKPEKIFIEMTRGAMPELKGKRTKSRQQQLLEYYDKCKEEDVRDLKQQLEALGEYVDNKLQSDRLFLYFMQFGKCAYSGMPISLERLMAGSKEYDIDHIYPQAYVKDDSIINNKVLVLSVANGEKKDVYPIKSEIRNKMQKTWSFWHHVGTISDEKYKRLIRSTPFTEDEKYGFINRQLTETSQSTKVVAELLKERYPEAEIVYSKAGLISDFRHEFDLYKSRSYNDLHHAVDAYLNIVVGNVYHMRFSRQWFNINSSYSIKTKTLFTHTVNCNGKEVWNKDMLPGVLKTAKKNTAHFTKHATFKTGGLFDQNPVKKAPGLTPLKAGLPTEKYGGYNKAGVMFFIPVRYKSGKKTVLMVLSVELLYGNRFLEDEIFAKEYAKDRLQRIIGKSVDEIDFPIGMRPWKVNTILSLDGFRICITGNASGGKCLIAQPIMQFSSDEYWKYYLKKLEKFVEKVKNNSSYVYDVDYDVVHHEDNLKLYDLYLDKLQNSIYRKRINAPIQTLIEGREKFIDCSVIEQCQVLLNIHQVFGRMTSGCDLTLIGGKSHSAATVSFSSTISNWKKNYTDVRIIDQSASGLWEVVSENILEYL
;
A
#
# COMPACT_ATOMS: atom_id res chain seq x y z
N MET A 1 39.79 48.45 13.43
CA MET A 1 40.05 47.10 13.98
C MET A 1 41.50 46.77 13.79
N CYS A 2 42.32 46.77 14.86
CA CYS A 2 43.77 46.58 14.74
C CYS A 2 44.06 45.06 14.61
N ILE A 3 44.53 44.61 13.45
CA ILE A 3 44.86 43.22 13.14
C ILE A 3 46.16 42.74 13.84
N ARG A 4 46.75 43.59 14.73
CA ARG A 4 48.01 43.29 15.42
C ARG A 4 47.90 42.44 16.68
N ASP A 5 46.69 42.12 17.12
CA ASP A 5 46.50 41.23 18.25
C ASP A 5 46.36 39.79 17.75
N SER A 6 47.31 38.92 18.10
CA SER A 6 47.40 37.54 17.64
C SER A 6 46.10 36.75 17.93
N SER A 7 45.47 36.98 19.09
CA SER A 7 44.25 36.29 19.47
C SER A 7 43.03 36.69 18.62
N ASN A 8 42.94 37.91 18.17
CA ASN A 8 41.89 38.37 17.24
C ASN A 8 42.12 37.88 15.81
N THR A 9 43.38 37.76 15.39
CA THR A 9 43.73 37.21 14.08
C THR A 9 43.33 35.73 13.98
N GLU A 10 43.61 34.91 15.00
CA GLU A 10 43.21 33.54 15.08
C GLU A 10 41.68 33.36 15.08
N LYS A 11 40.97 34.21 15.81
CA LYS A 11 39.50 34.23 15.82
C LYS A 11 38.93 34.58 14.43
N ILE A 12 39.50 35.54 13.76
CA ILE A 12 39.09 35.92 12.40
C ILE A 12 39.35 34.76 11.44
N ILE A 13 40.53 34.14 11.50
CA ILE A 13 40.85 32.96 10.69
C ILE A 13 39.86 31.82 10.98
N SER A 14 39.52 31.57 12.25
CA SER A 14 38.54 30.55 12.65
C SER A 14 37.14 30.83 12.08
N ILE A 15 36.71 32.11 12.06
CA ILE A 15 35.44 32.51 11.43
C ILE A 15 35.39 32.17 9.94
N PHE A 16 36.47 32.48 9.21
CA PHE A 16 36.54 32.23 7.77
C PHE A 16 36.69 30.75 7.39
N LYS A 17 37.33 29.95 8.26
CA LYS A 17 37.53 28.51 8.07
C LYS A 17 36.40 27.67 8.62
N PHE A 18 35.58 28.21 9.51
CA PHE A 18 34.57 27.48 10.22
C PHE A 18 33.46 26.98 9.28
N LYS A 19 33.17 25.70 9.32
CA LYS A 19 32.00 25.04 8.70
C LYS A 19 31.31 24.20 9.74
N ILE A 20 30.01 24.40 9.92
CA ILE A 20 29.20 23.52 10.75
C ILE A 20 29.05 22.21 10.01
N PRO A 21 29.49 21.07 10.59
CA PRO A 21 29.25 19.77 9.98
C PRO A 21 27.75 19.51 9.81
N TYR A 22 27.36 18.90 8.72
CA TYR A 22 25.95 18.64 8.37
C TYR A 22 25.22 17.81 9.41
N TYR A 23 25.89 16.94 10.11
CA TYR A 23 25.33 16.09 11.16
C TYR A 23 25.06 16.83 12.48
N VAL A 24 25.55 18.02 12.66
CA VAL A 24 25.35 18.78 13.93
C VAL A 24 23.93 19.31 14.02
N GLY A 25 23.28 19.60 12.90
CA GLY A 25 21.94 20.15 12.86
C GLY A 25 21.85 21.57 13.45
N PRO A 26 20.68 22.01 13.92
CA PRO A 26 20.53 23.31 14.57
C PRO A 26 21.34 23.40 15.87
N LEU A 27 22.08 24.47 16.03
CA LEU A 27 22.87 24.74 17.28
C LEU A 27 22.00 25.11 18.48
N ASN A 28 20.69 25.18 18.33
CA ASN A 28 19.76 25.41 19.42
C ASN A 28 19.46 24.10 20.14
N LYS A 29 19.82 24.00 21.43
CA LYS A 29 19.60 22.82 22.26
C LYS A 29 18.12 22.44 22.48
N HIS A 30 17.21 23.39 22.27
CA HIS A 30 15.77 23.17 22.42
C HIS A 30 15.07 22.69 21.14
N SER A 31 15.81 22.60 20.02
CA SER A 31 15.28 22.04 18.80
C SER A 31 15.23 20.51 18.88
N GLU A 32 14.10 19.92 18.60
CA GLU A 32 13.93 18.46 18.45
C GLU A 32 14.80 17.85 17.33
N PHE A 33 15.34 18.71 16.44
CA PHE A 33 16.27 18.33 15.37
C PHE A 33 17.74 18.59 15.72
N ALA A 34 18.07 18.89 16.98
CA ALA A 34 19.44 19.06 17.42
C ALA A 34 20.04 17.71 17.84
N TRP A 35 21.00 17.21 17.07
CA TRP A 35 21.73 15.96 17.35
C TRP A 35 23.02 16.18 18.11
N ILE A 36 23.22 17.39 18.63
CA ILE A 36 24.48 17.84 19.20
C ILE A 36 24.67 17.29 20.58
N ASP A 37 25.74 16.55 20.84
CA ASP A 37 26.28 16.33 22.17
C ASP A 37 27.28 17.44 22.51
N ARG A 38 26.95 18.27 23.52
CA ARG A 38 27.67 19.49 23.83
C ARG A 38 27.76 19.80 25.29
N LYS A 39 28.86 20.47 25.66
CA LYS A 39 29.00 21.12 26.96
C LYS A 39 28.12 22.36 27.10
N SER A 40 27.74 22.72 28.31
CA SER A 40 26.96 23.94 28.57
C SER A 40 27.75 25.17 28.17
N GLY A 41 27.13 26.11 27.48
CA GLY A 41 27.74 27.39 27.12
C GLY A 41 27.42 27.82 25.68
N LYS A 42 27.93 28.99 25.29
CA LYS A 42 27.77 29.55 23.94
C LYS A 42 28.79 28.94 22.98
N ILE A 43 28.35 28.38 21.90
CA ILE A 43 29.19 27.79 20.86
C ILE A 43 29.55 28.90 19.88
N LEU A 44 30.82 29.02 19.57
CA LEU A 44 31.41 30.02 18.73
C LEU A 44 32.41 29.30 17.76
N PRO A 45 32.74 29.87 16.59
CA PRO A 45 33.66 29.25 15.64
C PRO A 45 35.04 28.86 16.20
N TRP A 46 35.54 29.60 17.18
CA TRP A 46 36.85 29.37 17.81
C TRP A 46 36.82 28.46 19.02
N ASN A 47 35.66 28.10 19.58
CA ASN A 47 35.57 27.15 20.73
C ASN A 47 34.79 25.88 20.34
N TYR A 48 34.38 25.74 19.10
CA TYR A 48 33.53 24.68 18.62
C TYR A 48 34.07 23.28 19.01
N GLU A 49 35.33 23.00 18.68
CA GLU A 49 35.99 21.71 18.92
C GLU A 49 36.02 21.32 20.41
N ASN A 50 36.02 22.30 21.31
CA ASN A 50 36.05 22.07 22.76
C ASN A 50 34.63 21.95 23.34
N MET A 51 33.62 22.42 22.64
CA MET A 51 32.25 22.53 23.13
C MET A 51 31.35 21.43 22.61
N ILE A 52 31.70 20.82 21.48
CA ILE A 52 30.90 19.78 20.83
C ILE A 52 31.73 18.49 20.77
N ASP A 53 31.09 17.37 21.12
CA ASP A 53 31.60 16.05 20.81
C ASP A 53 31.12 15.68 19.40
N ASP A 54 32.00 15.87 18.44
CA ASP A 54 31.71 15.59 17.02
C ASP A 54 31.46 14.11 16.77
N ASP A 55 32.18 13.20 17.47
CA ASP A 55 32.05 11.76 17.27
C ASP A 55 30.69 11.28 17.80
N ALA A 56 30.30 11.72 19.00
CA ALA A 56 29.01 11.38 19.59
C ALA A 56 27.84 12.01 18.77
N SER A 57 28.02 13.24 18.28
CA SER A 57 27.02 13.93 17.46
C SER A 57 26.84 13.26 16.11
N GLU A 58 27.93 12.85 15.44
CA GLU A 58 27.88 12.11 14.18
C GLU A 58 27.19 10.74 14.35
N GLU A 59 27.56 10.01 15.38
CA GLU A 59 26.94 8.71 15.69
C GLU A 59 25.45 8.85 15.98
N ALA A 60 25.06 9.82 16.83
CA ALA A 60 23.66 10.09 17.13
C ALA A 60 22.85 10.45 15.88
N PHE A 61 23.43 11.28 14.99
CA PHE A 61 22.81 11.65 13.73
C PHE A 61 22.60 10.42 12.83
N ILE A 62 23.63 9.61 12.61
CA ILE A 62 23.55 8.43 11.74
C ILE A 62 22.60 7.39 12.33
N LYS A 63 22.64 7.12 13.62
CA LYS A 63 21.68 6.23 14.29
C LYS A 63 20.24 6.69 14.08
N LYS A 64 19.98 7.98 14.14
CA LYS A 64 18.64 8.54 13.91
C LYS A 64 18.21 8.44 12.46
N MET A 65 19.15 8.56 11.53
CA MET A 65 18.89 8.45 10.08
C MET A 65 18.82 6.99 9.62
N THR A 66 19.28 6.03 10.42
CA THR A 66 19.15 4.60 10.13
C THR A 66 17.80 4.08 10.63
N ASN A 67 17.26 3.09 9.92
CA ASN A 67 16.06 2.39 10.36
C ASN A 67 16.34 1.58 11.63
N GLN A 68 15.28 1.31 12.39
CA GLN A 68 15.33 0.33 13.47
C GLN A 68 15.11 -1.09 12.93
N CYS A 69 15.34 -2.09 13.77
CA CYS A 69 15.11 -3.49 13.45
C CYS A 69 13.65 -3.71 13.04
N THR A 70 13.45 -4.47 11.97
CA THR A 70 12.11 -4.75 11.43
C THR A 70 11.23 -5.50 12.44
N TYR A 71 11.84 -6.30 13.31
CA TYR A 71 11.10 -7.18 14.23
C TYR A 71 11.16 -6.73 15.69
N LEU A 72 12.24 -6.07 16.12
CA LEU A 72 12.44 -5.65 17.50
C LEU A 72 12.46 -4.11 17.60
N PRO A 73 11.47 -3.49 18.26
CA PRO A 73 11.43 -2.04 18.41
C PRO A 73 12.59 -1.56 19.33
N GLY A 74 13.09 -0.36 19.05
CA GLY A 74 14.19 0.23 19.82
C GLY A 74 15.59 -0.30 19.49
N GLU A 75 15.70 -1.41 18.78
CA GLU A 75 16.96 -2.04 18.41
C GLU A 75 17.55 -1.44 17.12
N SER A 76 18.82 -1.05 17.18
CA SER A 76 19.55 -0.55 16.01
C SER A 76 19.86 -1.69 15.03
N VAL A 77 19.75 -1.41 13.75
CA VAL A 77 20.09 -2.38 12.69
C VAL A 77 21.60 -2.54 12.54
N LEU A 78 22.04 -3.74 12.18
CA LEU A 78 23.42 -4.01 11.82
C LEU A 78 23.81 -3.38 10.49
N PRO A 79 25.08 -2.93 10.32
CA PRO A 79 25.61 -2.63 8.99
C PRO A 79 25.50 -3.84 8.06
N LYS A 80 25.26 -3.61 6.77
CA LYS A 80 25.24 -4.71 5.78
C LYS A 80 26.56 -5.46 5.68
N ASP A 81 27.66 -4.80 6.04
CA ASP A 81 29.00 -5.37 6.03
C ASP A 81 29.37 -6.07 7.36
N SER A 82 28.48 -6.09 8.37
CA SER A 82 28.65 -6.90 9.57
C SER A 82 28.83 -8.38 9.23
N LEU A 83 29.77 -9.05 9.88
CA LEU A 83 30.02 -10.50 9.66
C LEU A 83 28.76 -11.31 10.00
N CYS A 84 28.09 -10.96 11.10
CA CYS A 84 26.85 -11.58 11.53
C CYS A 84 25.73 -11.37 10.49
N TYR A 85 25.59 -10.13 9.98
CA TYR A 85 24.56 -9.83 8.98
C TYR A 85 24.84 -10.52 7.63
N GLN A 86 26.11 -10.56 7.20
CA GLN A 86 26.50 -11.27 5.99
C GLN A 86 26.31 -12.79 6.12
N LYS A 87 26.63 -13.39 7.28
CA LYS A 87 26.33 -14.80 7.58
C LYS A 87 24.84 -15.07 7.45
N PHE A 88 24.00 -14.24 8.07
CA PHE A 88 22.55 -14.33 7.92
C PHE A 88 22.11 -14.29 6.46
N MET A 89 22.59 -13.31 5.69
CA MET A 89 22.21 -13.15 4.28
C MET A 89 22.56 -14.37 3.43
N VAL A 90 23.77 -14.92 3.63
CA VAL A 90 24.22 -16.13 2.94
C VAL A 90 23.35 -17.33 3.33
N LEU A 91 23.16 -17.56 4.63
CA LEU A 91 22.33 -18.68 5.11
C LEU A 91 20.89 -18.55 4.59
N ASN A 92 20.32 -17.35 4.62
CA ASN A 92 18.97 -17.13 4.13
C ASN A 92 18.81 -17.38 2.62
N GLU A 93 19.88 -17.24 1.83
CA GLU A 93 19.89 -17.56 0.40
C GLU A 93 20.15 -19.06 0.15
N ILE A 94 21.15 -19.67 0.79
CA ILE A 94 21.51 -21.08 0.56
C ILE A 94 20.50 -22.07 1.17
N ASN A 95 19.79 -21.72 2.24
CA ASN A 95 18.72 -22.54 2.83
C ASN A 95 17.50 -22.71 1.89
N ASN A 96 17.45 -21.95 0.80
CA ASN A 96 16.45 -22.12 -0.25
C ASN A 96 16.86 -23.14 -1.33
N ILE A 97 18.10 -23.62 -1.32
CA ILE A 97 18.60 -24.56 -2.34
C ILE A 97 17.84 -25.87 -2.29
N LYS A 98 17.30 -26.27 -3.43
CA LYS A 98 16.56 -27.52 -3.60
C LYS A 98 17.08 -28.27 -4.84
N VAL A 99 17.18 -29.57 -4.72
CA VAL A 99 17.43 -30.50 -5.81
C VAL A 99 16.19 -31.39 -5.93
N ASP A 100 15.59 -31.46 -7.11
CA ASP A 100 14.34 -32.18 -7.39
C ASP A 100 13.20 -31.81 -6.41
N GLY A 101 13.12 -30.51 -6.03
CA GLY A 101 12.13 -29.98 -5.12
C GLY A 101 12.38 -30.23 -3.63
N ARG A 102 13.41 -31.03 -3.28
CA ARG A 102 13.81 -31.31 -1.88
C ARG A 102 14.98 -30.42 -1.49
N LYS A 103 15.02 -29.98 -0.26
CA LYS A 103 16.16 -29.22 0.30
C LYS A 103 17.40 -30.10 0.31
N ILE A 104 18.58 -29.50 0.08
CA ILE A 104 19.87 -30.19 0.19
C ILE A 104 20.12 -30.61 1.65
N SER A 105 21.06 -31.53 1.89
CA SER A 105 21.42 -31.90 3.26
C SER A 105 22.09 -30.74 4.01
N VAL A 106 21.93 -30.68 5.35
CA VAL A 106 22.59 -29.68 6.20
C VAL A 106 24.10 -29.67 6.01
N GLY A 107 24.72 -30.87 5.93
CA GLY A 107 26.17 -31.00 5.67
C GLY A 107 26.59 -30.40 4.33
N ALA A 108 25.82 -30.62 3.26
CA ALA A 108 26.11 -30.02 1.95
C ALA A 108 26.00 -28.50 1.99
N LYS A 109 24.99 -27.93 2.68
CA LYS A 109 24.87 -26.49 2.90
C LYS A 109 26.06 -25.92 3.67
N GLN A 110 26.42 -26.53 4.79
CA GLN A 110 27.59 -26.13 5.58
C GLN A 110 28.89 -26.19 4.79
N GLY A 111 29.03 -27.19 3.95
CA GLY A 111 30.16 -27.30 3.03
C GLY A 111 30.17 -26.24 1.93
N ILE A 112 29.01 -25.88 1.33
CA ILE A 112 28.89 -24.74 0.41
C ILE A 112 29.32 -23.46 1.09
N TYR A 113 28.90 -23.24 2.33
CA TYR A 113 29.30 -22.07 3.11
C TYR A 113 30.83 -22.03 3.31
N SER A 114 31.41 -23.11 3.79
CA SER A 114 32.85 -23.20 4.14
C SER A 114 33.75 -23.21 2.91
N ASP A 115 33.42 -23.99 1.89
CA ASP A 115 34.28 -24.21 0.75
C ASP A 115 34.13 -23.20 -0.38
N LEU A 116 32.96 -22.54 -0.47
CA LEU A 116 32.71 -21.55 -1.50
C LEU A 116 32.66 -20.13 -0.93
N PHE A 117 31.75 -19.84 0.02
CA PHE A 117 31.54 -18.46 0.48
C PHE A 117 32.68 -17.91 1.34
N LEU A 118 33.34 -18.73 2.15
CA LEU A 118 34.53 -18.29 2.90
C LEU A 118 35.77 -18.13 1.99
N LYS A 119 35.79 -18.76 0.81
CA LYS A 119 36.97 -18.74 -0.09
C LYS A 119 36.83 -17.67 -1.21
N TYR A 120 35.63 -17.49 -1.75
CA TYR A 120 35.40 -16.66 -2.93
C TYR A 120 34.59 -15.41 -2.61
N LYS A 121 35.04 -14.25 -3.06
CA LYS A 121 34.34 -12.97 -2.90
C LYS A 121 32.97 -12.94 -3.61
N LYS A 122 32.85 -13.70 -4.69
CA LYS A 122 31.58 -13.88 -5.41
C LYS A 122 31.44 -15.37 -5.75
N VAL A 123 30.39 -15.97 -5.28
CA VAL A 123 30.04 -17.36 -5.60
C VAL A 123 29.06 -17.35 -6.77
N LYS A 124 29.32 -18.21 -7.76
CA LYS A 124 28.44 -18.40 -8.91
C LYS A 124 27.58 -19.64 -8.71
N ARG A 125 26.39 -19.63 -9.28
CA ARG A 125 25.52 -20.81 -9.27
C ARG A 125 26.22 -22.05 -9.81
N SER A 126 27.03 -21.95 -10.88
CA SER A 126 27.78 -23.06 -11.44
C SER A 126 28.75 -23.72 -10.44
N GLN A 127 29.37 -22.92 -9.55
CA GLN A 127 30.25 -23.45 -8.51
C GLN A 127 29.48 -24.26 -7.46
N ILE A 128 28.26 -23.83 -7.13
CA ILE A 128 27.35 -24.56 -6.23
C ILE A 128 26.91 -25.86 -6.92
N GLU A 129 26.57 -25.82 -8.21
CA GLU A 129 26.20 -26.99 -9.00
C GLU A 129 27.36 -28.01 -9.04
N GLU A 130 28.57 -27.55 -9.31
CA GLU A 130 29.79 -28.41 -9.31
C GLU A 130 30.07 -29.00 -7.94
N TYR A 131 29.89 -28.22 -6.86
CA TYR A 131 30.03 -28.69 -5.49
C TYR A 131 29.02 -29.79 -5.16
N LEU A 132 27.75 -29.59 -5.52
CA LEU A 132 26.68 -30.56 -5.27
C LEU A 132 26.88 -31.86 -6.09
N ILE A 133 27.39 -31.75 -7.31
CA ILE A 133 27.73 -32.89 -8.14
C ILE A 133 28.91 -33.69 -7.50
N SER A 134 29.95 -33.01 -7.07
CA SER A 134 31.11 -33.66 -6.45
C SER A 134 30.79 -34.36 -5.12
N ASN A 135 29.77 -33.89 -4.42
CA ASN A 135 29.29 -34.46 -3.17
C ASN A 135 28.08 -35.41 -3.32
N GLY A 136 27.76 -35.82 -4.54
CA GLY A 136 26.72 -36.81 -4.84
C GLY A 136 25.26 -36.32 -4.55
N GLN A 137 25.07 -35.02 -4.37
CA GLN A 137 23.75 -34.41 -4.10
C GLN A 137 23.02 -34.05 -5.38
N LEU A 138 23.72 -33.96 -6.52
CA LEU A 138 23.19 -33.59 -7.82
C LEU A 138 23.86 -34.49 -8.91
N GLU A 139 23.06 -35.07 -9.81
CA GLU A 139 23.58 -35.85 -10.94
C GLU A 139 24.11 -34.91 -12.04
N LYS A 140 25.25 -35.29 -12.66
CA LYS A 140 25.93 -34.45 -13.65
C LYS A 140 25.07 -34.04 -14.85
N ASN A 141 24.11 -34.87 -15.21
CA ASN A 141 23.21 -34.67 -16.36
C ASN A 141 21.86 -34.06 -16.00
N ARG A 142 21.66 -33.70 -14.72
CA ARG A 142 20.41 -33.15 -14.20
C ARG A 142 20.57 -31.76 -13.57
N ARG A 143 21.32 -30.85 -14.22
CA ARG A 143 21.55 -29.47 -13.74
C ARG A 143 20.27 -28.64 -13.70
N GLU A 144 19.26 -28.99 -14.45
CA GLU A 144 17.98 -28.28 -14.51
C GLU A 144 17.14 -28.50 -13.26
N THR A 145 17.44 -29.46 -12.43
CA THR A 145 16.69 -29.78 -11.20
C THR A 145 17.04 -28.87 -10.01
N LEU A 146 18.13 -28.12 -10.09
CA LEU A 146 18.52 -27.17 -9.06
C LEU A 146 17.60 -25.95 -9.05
N SER A 147 16.99 -25.67 -7.91
CA SER A 147 16.06 -24.56 -7.70
C SER A 147 16.34 -23.84 -6.36
N GLY A 148 15.62 -22.73 -6.10
CA GLY A 148 15.73 -21.98 -4.85
C GLY A 148 16.81 -20.93 -4.81
N ILE A 149 17.70 -20.85 -5.81
CA ILE A 149 18.70 -19.78 -5.95
C ILE A 149 18.64 -19.13 -7.33
N ASP A 150 18.95 -17.85 -7.37
CA ASP A 150 19.06 -17.07 -8.60
C ASP A 150 20.34 -17.41 -9.38
N ILE A 151 20.40 -17.05 -10.67
CA ILE A 151 21.62 -17.17 -11.49
C ILE A 151 22.75 -16.34 -10.89
N GLN A 152 22.41 -15.13 -10.40
CA GLN A 152 23.35 -14.26 -9.69
C GLN A 152 23.06 -14.33 -8.19
N ILE A 153 23.95 -14.97 -7.46
CA ILE A 153 23.94 -14.99 -6.00
C ILE A 153 24.26 -13.59 -5.50
N LYS A 154 23.40 -13.03 -4.68
CA LYS A 154 23.49 -11.64 -4.20
C LYS A 154 24.23 -11.51 -2.89
N SER A 155 24.18 -12.54 -2.05
CA SER A 155 24.87 -12.59 -0.77
C SER A 155 26.36 -12.94 -0.94
N SER A 156 27.18 -12.45 -0.02
CA SER A 156 28.61 -12.74 0.02
C SER A 156 29.17 -12.51 1.42
N LEU A 157 30.28 -13.16 1.74
CA LEU A 157 31.05 -12.91 2.96
C LEU A 157 32.21 -11.94 2.67
N SER A 158 31.92 -10.85 1.98
CA SER A 158 32.92 -9.89 1.51
C SER A 158 33.77 -9.30 2.64
N SER A 159 33.18 -9.07 3.80
CA SER A 159 33.89 -8.56 4.99
C SER A 159 34.82 -9.61 5.57
N HIS A 160 34.37 -10.86 5.72
CA HIS A 160 35.24 -11.94 6.16
C HIS A 160 36.47 -12.08 5.25
N ILE A 161 36.26 -12.02 3.94
CA ILE A 161 37.36 -12.10 2.96
C ILE A 161 38.30 -10.88 3.05
N ALA A 162 37.74 -9.69 3.25
CA ALA A 162 38.54 -8.46 3.40
C ALA A 162 39.42 -8.51 4.66
N PHE A 163 38.92 -9.06 5.74
CA PHE A 163 39.62 -9.17 7.02
C PHE A 163 40.34 -10.51 7.18
N ARG A 164 40.28 -11.43 6.22
CA ARG A 164 40.82 -12.80 6.31
C ARG A 164 42.25 -12.84 6.83
N ARG A 165 43.18 -12.04 6.27
CA ARG A 165 44.59 -12.03 6.67
C ARG A 165 44.71 -11.70 8.17
N LEU A 166 43.98 -10.73 8.68
CA LEU A 166 44.02 -10.29 10.06
C LEU A 166 43.42 -11.32 11.01
N LEU A 167 42.40 -12.06 10.53
CA LEU A 167 41.75 -13.14 11.27
C LEU A 167 42.63 -14.42 11.32
N GLU A 168 43.18 -14.87 10.18
CA GLU A 168 44.03 -16.04 10.08
C GLU A 168 45.33 -15.87 10.85
N GLN A 169 45.92 -14.69 10.84
CA GLN A 169 47.12 -14.34 11.59
C GLN A 169 46.80 -14.06 13.11
N LYS A 170 45.54 -14.17 13.51
CA LYS A 170 45.07 -13.88 14.88
C LYS A 170 45.44 -12.46 15.38
N ILE A 171 45.65 -11.53 14.47
CA ILE A 171 45.85 -10.11 14.78
C ILE A 171 44.56 -9.50 15.31
N LEU A 172 43.42 -9.85 14.74
CA LEU A 172 42.06 -9.50 15.16
C LEU A 172 41.24 -10.78 15.28
N ASN A 173 40.26 -10.78 16.19
CA ASN A 173 39.21 -11.79 16.24
C ASN A 173 37.91 -11.27 15.57
N GLU A 174 36.91 -12.13 15.40
CA GLU A 174 35.65 -11.74 14.76
C GLU A 174 34.92 -10.61 15.51
N ALA A 175 35.00 -10.60 16.85
CA ALA A 175 34.37 -9.53 17.65
C ALA A 175 35.08 -8.19 17.47
N ASP A 176 36.40 -8.19 17.24
CA ASP A 176 37.14 -6.98 16.92
C ASP A 176 36.77 -6.46 15.53
N VAL A 177 36.69 -7.35 14.56
CA VAL A 177 36.27 -7.00 13.18
C VAL A 177 34.85 -6.43 13.19
N GLU A 178 33.93 -7.01 13.94
CA GLU A 178 32.56 -6.49 14.08
C GLU A 178 32.55 -5.06 14.67
N ARG A 179 33.31 -4.80 15.73
CA ARG A 179 33.42 -3.45 16.33
C ARG A 179 34.02 -2.45 15.35
N ILE A 180 35.01 -2.88 14.58
CA ILE A 180 35.66 -2.04 13.57
C ILE A 180 34.67 -1.68 12.45
N ILE A 181 33.90 -2.66 11.96
CA ILE A 181 32.88 -2.46 10.95
C ILE A 181 31.80 -1.51 11.49
N GLU A 182 31.30 -1.75 12.69
CA GLU A 182 30.31 -0.91 13.33
C GLU A 182 30.80 0.55 13.47
N ARG A 183 31.99 0.75 14.03
CA ARG A 183 32.57 2.10 14.16
C ARG A 183 32.78 2.78 12.81
N ALA A 184 33.28 2.06 11.82
CA ALA A 184 33.52 2.61 10.49
C ALA A 184 32.24 2.90 9.72
N SER A 185 31.10 2.25 10.06
CA SER A 185 29.79 2.52 9.45
C SER A 185 29.17 3.82 9.92
N TYR A 186 29.54 4.31 11.12
CA TYR A 186 29.08 5.58 11.70
C TYR A 186 30.03 6.75 11.43
N ALA A 187 31.24 6.51 10.92
CA ALA A 187 32.25 7.53 10.69
C ALA A 187 32.46 7.78 9.19
N GLU A 188 32.15 8.98 8.74
CA GLU A 188 32.42 9.39 7.35
C GLU A 188 33.92 9.75 7.14
N ASP A 189 34.54 10.27 8.19
CA ASP A 189 35.95 10.64 8.19
C ASP A 189 36.88 9.46 8.55
N LYS A 190 37.60 8.98 7.57
CA LYS A 190 38.56 7.89 7.72
C LYS A 190 39.75 8.23 8.66
N GLY A 191 40.07 9.52 8.80
CA GLY A 191 41.09 9.99 9.74
C GLY A 191 40.68 9.74 11.19
N ARG A 192 39.43 9.91 11.52
CA ARG A 192 38.86 9.61 12.85
C ARG A 192 38.87 8.10 13.13
N VAL A 193 38.49 7.30 12.15
CA VAL A 193 38.59 5.83 12.27
C VAL A 193 40.02 5.40 12.52
N ALA A 194 40.99 5.97 11.79
CA ALA A 194 42.41 5.66 12.00
C ALA A 194 42.89 6.05 13.41
N LYS A 195 42.50 7.24 13.90
CA LYS A 195 42.82 7.67 15.28
C LYS A 195 42.23 6.74 16.34
N TRP A 196 40.96 6.31 16.15
CA TRP A 196 40.30 5.37 17.03
C TRP A 196 40.98 3.99 17.00
N LEU A 197 41.37 3.48 15.82
CA LEU A 197 42.08 2.20 15.67
C LEU A 197 43.42 2.23 16.45
N ARG A 198 44.23 3.30 16.33
CA ARG A 198 45.48 3.44 17.07
C ARG A 198 45.27 3.39 18.58
N ALA A 199 44.24 4.06 19.06
CA ALA A 199 43.92 4.10 20.48
C ALA A 199 43.38 2.77 20.99
N LYS A 200 42.53 2.08 20.27
CA LYS A 200 41.82 0.87 20.70
C LYS A 200 42.62 -0.41 20.44
N TYR A 201 43.42 -0.43 19.36
CA TYR A 201 44.19 -1.59 18.91
C TYR A 201 45.67 -1.23 18.69
N PRO A 202 46.44 -0.96 19.77
CA PRO A 202 47.83 -0.49 19.67
C PRO A 202 48.78 -1.51 19.02
N HIS A 203 48.37 -2.76 18.87
CA HIS A 203 49.13 -3.82 18.20
C HIS A 203 48.96 -3.82 16.68
N LEU A 204 48.07 -3.03 16.13
CA LEU A 204 47.96 -2.87 14.67
C LEU A 204 49.07 -2.02 14.11
N THR A 205 49.68 -2.48 13.02
CA THR A 205 50.63 -1.68 12.27
C THR A 205 49.97 -0.55 11.48
N GLU A 206 50.73 0.51 11.15
CA GLU A 206 50.21 1.60 10.30
C GLU A 206 49.72 1.09 8.92
N ALA A 207 50.35 0.01 8.42
CA ALA A 207 49.92 -0.65 7.19
C ALA A 207 48.52 -1.32 7.35
N ASP A 208 48.26 -1.96 8.48
CA ASP A 208 46.98 -2.57 8.80
C ASP A 208 45.88 -1.51 8.99
N ILE A 209 46.19 -0.44 9.71
CA ILE A 209 45.26 0.68 9.90
C ILE A 209 44.89 1.32 8.54
N LYS A 210 45.88 1.56 7.69
CA LYS A 210 45.65 2.11 6.35
C LYS A 210 44.85 1.15 5.48
N TYR A 211 45.07 -0.16 5.63
CA TYR A 211 44.31 -1.20 4.92
C TYR A 211 42.83 -1.21 5.39
N ILE A 212 42.59 -1.25 6.70
CA ILE A 212 41.23 -1.23 7.29
C ILE A 212 40.47 0.01 6.83
N CYS A 213 41.09 1.19 6.87
CA CYS A 213 40.46 2.43 6.41
C CYS A 213 40.14 2.47 4.91
N LYS A 214 40.73 1.59 4.11
CA LYS A 214 40.41 1.44 2.67
C LYS A 214 39.21 0.53 2.42
N VAL A 215 38.85 -0.35 3.37
CA VAL A 215 37.70 -1.21 3.23
C VAL A 215 36.45 -0.33 3.12
N LYS A 216 35.66 -0.58 2.09
CA LYS A 216 34.40 0.16 1.86
C LYS A 216 33.30 -0.50 2.72
N ILE A 217 32.89 0.20 3.73
CA ILE A 217 31.76 -0.16 4.60
C ILE A 217 30.64 0.83 4.28
N LYS A 218 29.48 0.31 3.86
CA LYS A 218 28.35 1.14 3.41
C LYS A 218 27.03 0.46 3.71
N ASP A 219 26.04 1.30 3.95
CA ASP A 219 24.66 0.91 4.14
C ASP A 219 24.39 0.10 5.42
N PHE A 220 23.14 0.14 5.83
CA PHE A 220 22.65 -0.61 6.97
C PHE A 220 21.67 -1.70 6.53
N GLY A 221 21.61 -2.78 7.31
CA GLY A 221 20.67 -3.85 7.15
C GLY A 221 19.26 -3.48 7.63
N ARG A 222 18.46 -4.50 7.90
CA ARG A 222 17.10 -4.35 8.44
C ARG A 222 16.88 -5.08 9.76
N LEU A 223 17.90 -5.79 10.24
CA LEU A 223 17.82 -6.63 11.44
C LEU A 223 18.92 -6.22 12.43
N SER A 224 18.58 -6.31 13.70
CA SER A 224 19.52 -6.06 14.81
C SER A 224 20.34 -7.30 15.14
N ARG A 225 21.41 -7.11 15.90
CA ARG A 225 22.19 -8.19 16.46
C ARG A 225 21.35 -9.04 17.42
N THR A 226 20.60 -8.37 18.31
CA THR A 226 19.69 -9.00 19.28
C THR A 226 18.69 -9.93 18.56
N PHE A 227 18.14 -9.49 17.43
CA PHE A 227 17.25 -10.34 16.66
C PHE A 227 17.91 -11.61 16.12
N LEU A 228 19.14 -11.51 15.61
CA LEU A 228 19.82 -12.64 14.97
C LEU A 228 20.45 -13.62 15.98
N THR A 229 20.98 -13.10 17.10
CA THR A 229 21.79 -13.86 18.03
C THR A 229 21.30 -13.86 19.48
N GLY A 230 20.24 -13.10 19.78
CA GLY A 230 19.68 -12.98 21.15
C GLY A 230 18.28 -13.54 21.28
N ILE A 231 17.46 -13.50 20.21
CA ILE A 231 16.14 -14.12 20.23
C ILE A 231 16.28 -15.63 20.08
N GLU A 232 15.75 -16.38 21.03
CA GLU A 232 15.70 -17.83 21.03
C GLU A 232 14.30 -18.33 20.69
N GLY A 233 14.21 -19.43 19.98
CA GLY A 233 12.97 -20.10 19.65
C GLY A 233 13.15 -21.62 19.55
N ALA A 234 12.08 -22.33 19.86
CA ALA A 234 12.05 -23.80 19.80
C ALA A 234 11.38 -24.30 18.52
N CYS A 235 11.92 -25.37 17.95
CA CYS A 235 11.21 -26.15 16.94
C CYS A 235 10.15 -27.01 17.64
N LYS A 236 8.88 -26.82 17.31
CA LYS A 236 7.75 -27.56 17.95
C LYS A 236 7.76 -29.07 17.66
N GLU A 237 8.45 -29.50 16.61
CA GLU A 237 8.55 -30.90 16.22
C GLU A 237 9.69 -31.62 16.95
N THR A 238 10.85 -30.96 17.08
CA THR A 238 12.06 -31.58 17.68
C THR A 238 12.30 -31.14 19.12
N GLY A 239 11.73 -30.03 19.56
CA GLY A 239 11.99 -29.43 20.86
C GLY A 239 13.33 -28.69 20.96
N GLU A 240 14.10 -28.62 19.87
CA GLU A 240 15.40 -27.96 19.83
C GLU A 240 15.25 -26.44 19.96
N VAL A 241 15.99 -25.85 20.90
CA VAL A 241 16.02 -24.41 21.17
C VAL A 241 17.32 -23.81 20.69
N ALA A 242 17.26 -22.76 19.88
CA ALA A 242 18.43 -22.05 19.39
C ALA A 242 18.10 -20.61 18.98
N THR A 243 19.13 -19.79 18.77
CA THR A 243 18.96 -18.47 18.17
C THR A 243 18.64 -18.56 16.67
N ILE A 244 18.13 -17.48 16.07
CA ILE A 244 17.76 -17.47 14.64
C ILE A 244 18.94 -17.92 13.77
N ILE A 245 20.13 -17.35 13.97
CA ILE A 245 21.30 -17.68 13.15
C ILE A 245 21.82 -19.10 13.39
N SER A 246 21.72 -19.60 14.62
CA SER A 246 22.09 -20.97 14.95
C SER A 246 21.10 -21.96 14.37
N MET A 247 19.81 -21.70 14.47
CA MET A 247 18.76 -22.53 13.87
C MET A 247 18.88 -22.56 12.34
N MET A 248 19.20 -21.42 11.69
CA MET A 248 19.47 -21.38 10.25
C MET A 248 20.70 -22.18 9.86
N TRP A 249 21.69 -22.32 10.75
CA TRP A 249 22.90 -23.10 10.52
C TRP A 249 22.66 -24.61 10.66
N GLU A 250 21.92 -25.00 11.69
CA GLU A 250 21.64 -26.43 11.98
C GLU A 250 20.45 -26.99 11.18
N SER A 251 19.54 -26.14 10.69
CA SER A 251 18.46 -26.51 9.80
C SER A 251 18.66 -25.95 8.40
N ASN A 252 17.85 -26.37 7.43
CA ASN A 252 17.78 -25.74 6.11
C ASN A 252 16.62 -24.75 5.99
N ASP A 253 16.13 -24.23 7.11
CA ASP A 253 15.01 -23.29 7.10
C ASP A 253 15.51 -21.85 6.96
N ASN A 254 14.87 -21.09 6.07
CA ASN A 254 15.12 -19.66 5.92
C ASN A 254 14.38 -18.87 7.01
N LEU A 255 14.63 -17.56 7.09
CA LEU A 255 13.99 -16.69 8.10
C LEU A 255 12.47 -16.79 8.12
N MET A 256 11.82 -16.82 6.95
CA MET A 256 10.36 -16.87 6.89
C MET A 256 9.80 -18.21 7.37
N GLU A 257 10.54 -19.29 7.15
CA GLU A 257 10.19 -20.61 7.66
C GLU A 257 10.39 -20.69 9.19
N LEU A 258 11.43 -20.05 9.74
CA LEU A 258 11.62 -19.95 11.19
C LEU A 258 10.54 -19.09 11.88
N LEU A 259 10.01 -18.10 11.19
CA LEU A 259 8.90 -17.26 11.71
C LEU A 259 7.52 -17.87 11.48
N SER A 260 7.43 -19.09 10.96
CA SER A 260 6.18 -19.83 10.78
C SER A 260 5.73 -20.49 12.08
N GLU A 261 4.49 -21.02 12.08
CA GLU A 261 3.90 -21.75 13.22
C GLU A 261 4.68 -22.99 13.67
N ARG A 262 5.63 -23.46 12.87
CA ARG A 262 6.50 -24.59 13.19
C ARG A 262 7.48 -24.29 14.33
N TYR A 263 7.76 -23.01 14.54
CA TYR A 263 8.68 -22.52 15.56
C TYR A 263 8.00 -21.56 16.52
N THR A 264 8.65 -21.29 17.65
CA THR A 264 8.15 -20.32 18.66
C THR A 264 8.74 -18.92 18.49
N PHE A 265 9.59 -18.66 17.51
CA PHE A 265 10.24 -17.35 17.32
C PHE A 265 9.25 -16.20 17.21
N ALA A 266 8.11 -16.40 16.55
CA ALA A 266 7.09 -15.37 16.42
C ALA A 266 6.49 -15.00 17.78
N ASP A 267 6.32 -15.97 18.67
CA ASP A 267 5.78 -15.77 20.02
C ASP A 267 6.79 -15.00 20.87
N THR A 268 8.07 -15.40 20.86
CA THR A 268 9.16 -14.70 21.58
C THR A 268 9.32 -13.25 21.10
N ILE A 269 9.18 -12.98 19.80
CA ILE A 269 9.22 -11.62 19.26
C ILE A 269 8.02 -10.79 19.75
N LEU A 270 6.84 -11.39 19.88
CA LEU A 270 5.65 -10.73 20.42
C LEU A 270 5.82 -10.40 21.90
N GLU A 271 6.38 -11.31 22.68
CA GLU A 271 6.72 -11.07 24.09
C GLU A 271 7.70 -9.91 24.24
N PHE A 272 8.82 -9.92 23.49
CA PHE A 272 9.77 -8.81 23.49
C PHE A 272 9.10 -7.46 23.19
N LYS A 273 8.22 -7.42 22.19
CA LYS A 273 7.50 -6.19 21.85
C LYS A 273 6.56 -5.74 22.97
N SER A 274 5.83 -6.68 23.55
CA SER A 274 4.91 -6.41 24.66
C SER A 274 5.65 -5.79 25.84
N ASP A 275 6.76 -6.40 26.24
CA ASP A 275 7.60 -5.93 27.35
C ASP A 275 8.18 -4.55 27.07
N TYR A 276 8.74 -4.35 25.88
CA TYR A 276 9.28 -3.06 25.46
C TYR A 276 8.27 -1.92 25.55
N TYR A 277 7.02 -2.13 25.10
CA TYR A 277 5.99 -1.10 25.14
C TYR A 277 5.35 -0.94 26.52
N THR A 278 5.27 -1.99 27.31
CA THR A 278 4.73 -1.98 28.68
C THR A 278 5.65 -1.21 29.61
N GLU A 279 6.95 -1.46 29.55
CA GLU A 279 7.93 -0.77 30.37
C GLU A 279 7.97 0.74 30.09
N ARG A 280 7.79 1.17 28.86
CA ARG A 280 7.87 2.57 28.45
C ARG A 280 6.58 3.36 28.65
N LYS A 281 5.44 2.71 28.95
CA LYS A 281 4.10 3.34 29.07
C LYS A 281 3.76 4.27 27.90
N GLN A 282 4.18 3.92 26.70
CA GLN A 282 4.01 4.75 25.51
C GLN A 282 2.55 4.84 25.08
N THR A 283 2.15 6.03 24.64
CA THR A 283 0.87 6.23 23.97
C THR A 283 0.88 5.57 22.59
N LEU A 284 -0.30 5.24 22.07
CA LEU A 284 -0.43 4.71 20.69
C LEU A 284 0.20 5.65 19.65
N SER A 285 0.14 6.97 19.86
CA SER A 285 0.75 7.95 18.97
C SER A 285 2.27 7.82 18.94
N GLU A 286 2.91 7.72 20.09
CA GLU A 286 4.36 7.54 20.19
C GLU A 286 4.81 6.22 19.58
N ARG A 287 4.04 5.15 19.79
CA ARG A 287 4.30 3.85 19.14
C ARG A 287 4.24 3.94 17.62
N LEU A 288 3.22 4.63 17.07
CA LEU A 288 3.11 4.83 15.62
C LEU A 288 4.21 5.75 15.06
N ASP A 289 4.76 6.65 15.90
CA ASP A 289 5.95 7.44 15.53
C ASP A 289 7.18 6.54 15.39
N GLU A 290 7.41 5.65 16.34
CA GLU A 290 8.52 4.69 16.29
C GLU A 290 8.41 3.71 15.11
N MET A 291 7.20 3.33 14.72
CA MET A 291 6.95 2.48 13.55
C MET A 291 7.10 3.22 12.21
N TYR A 292 7.49 4.50 12.22
CA TYR A 292 7.63 5.35 11.02
C TYR A 292 6.39 5.38 10.12
N VAL A 293 5.22 5.32 10.72
CA VAL A 293 3.95 5.35 10.00
C VAL A 293 3.60 6.77 9.59
N SER A 294 3.42 7.02 8.30
CA SER A 294 3.04 8.34 7.81
C SER A 294 1.67 8.79 8.33
N ASN A 295 1.45 10.09 8.46
CA ASN A 295 0.17 10.66 8.94
C ASN A 295 -1.04 10.20 8.11
N ALA A 296 -0.87 9.95 6.83
CA ALA A 296 -1.92 9.42 5.95
C ALA A 296 -2.34 7.99 6.34
N VAL A 297 -1.38 7.18 6.82
CA VAL A 297 -1.60 5.78 7.23
C VAL A 297 -2.07 5.70 8.69
N ARG A 298 -1.70 6.64 9.57
CA ARG A 298 -2.14 6.65 10.98
C ARG A 298 -3.65 6.78 11.12
N ARG A 299 -4.28 7.66 10.31
CA ARG A 299 -5.73 7.89 10.40
C ARG A 299 -6.56 6.60 10.18
N PRO A 300 -6.34 5.80 9.13
CA PRO A 300 -6.97 4.49 8.99
C PRO A 300 -6.72 3.55 10.16
N ILE A 301 -5.50 3.54 10.72
CA ILE A 301 -5.16 2.68 11.87
C ILE A 301 -6.02 3.06 13.09
N TYR A 302 -6.02 4.34 13.49
CA TYR A 302 -6.87 4.80 14.59
C TYR A 302 -8.34 4.45 14.35
N ARG A 303 -8.83 4.70 13.14
CA ARG A 303 -10.24 4.42 12.81
C ARG A 303 -10.56 2.93 12.87
N THR A 304 -9.65 2.07 12.42
CA THR A 304 -9.80 0.61 12.54
C THR A 304 -9.89 0.18 14.00
N LEU A 305 -8.98 0.67 14.85
CA LEU A 305 -8.99 0.35 16.27
C LEU A 305 -10.24 0.86 16.99
N ASP A 306 -10.74 2.04 16.62
CA ASP A 306 -11.98 2.59 17.16
C ASP A 306 -13.19 1.73 16.75
N ILE A 307 -13.26 1.27 15.49
CA ILE A 307 -14.31 0.37 15.02
C ILE A 307 -14.25 -0.96 15.77
N VAL A 308 -13.07 -1.56 15.92
CA VAL A 308 -12.90 -2.81 16.67
C VAL A 308 -13.31 -2.65 18.13
N LYS A 309 -12.98 -1.50 18.76
CA LYS A 309 -13.41 -1.18 20.12
C LYS A 309 -14.94 -1.09 20.24
N ASP A 310 -15.60 -0.49 19.26
CA ASP A 310 -17.05 -0.42 19.20
C ASP A 310 -17.66 -1.83 19.07
N LEU A 311 -17.09 -2.67 18.19
CA LEU A 311 -17.55 -4.05 18.01
C LEU A 311 -17.34 -4.89 19.27
N GLU A 312 -16.20 -4.76 19.96
CA GLU A 312 -15.93 -5.41 21.24
C GLU A 312 -16.97 -5.01 22.30
N LYS A 313 -17.33 -3.72 22.36
CA LYS A 313 -18.36 -3.21 23.28
C LYS A 313 -19.75 -3.80 22.97
N ALA A 314 -20.07 -4.03 21.69
CA ALA A 314 -21.37 -4.53 21.25
C ALA A 314 -21.49 -6.05 21.36
N PHE A 315 -20.43 -6.78 21.06
CA PHE A 315 -20.45 -8.22 20.82
C PHE A 315 -19.48 -9.03 21.67
N GLY A 316 -18.65 -8.37 22.49
CA GLY A 316 -17.59 -9.02 23.27
C GLY A 316 -16.28 -9.19 22.49
N LYS A 317 -15.28 -9.83 23.13
CA LYS A 317 -13.96 -10.05 22.53
C LYS A 317 -14.06 -11.02 21.35
N PRO A 318 -13.33 -10.77 20.25
CA PRO A 318 -13.32 -11.64 19.08
C PRO A 318 -12.55 -12.94 19.36
N GLU A 319 -13.07 -14.07 18.87
CA GLU A 319 -12.35 -15.36 18.83
C GLU A 319 -11.40 -15.40 17.63
N LYS A 320 -11.82 -14.84 16.49
CA LYS A 320 -11.03 -14.75 15.26
C LYS A 320 -11.10 -13.37 14.65
N ILE A 321 -9.98 -12.93 14.08
CA ILE A 321 -9.88 -11.64 13.36
C ILE A 321 -9.38 -11.94 11.95
N PHE A 322 -10.19 -11.59 10.94
CA PHE A 322 -9.86 -11.80 9.55
C PHE A 322 -9.31 -10.51 8.93
N ILE A 323 -8.10 -10.58 8.41
CA ILE A 323 -7.40 -9.43 7.84
C ILE A 323 -7.19 -9.65 6.34
N GLU A 324 -7.80 -8.78 5.53
CA GLU A 324 -7.58 -8.77 4.09
C GLU A 324 -6.23 -8.14 3.74
N MET A 325 -5.41 -8.90 3.04
CA MET A 325 -4.08 -8.49 2.63
C MET A 325 -4.13 -7.90 1.22
N THR A 326 -3.86 -6.61 1.09
CA THR A 326 -3.69 -5.97 -0.20
C THR A 326 -2.23 -6.07 -0.64
N ARG A 327 -1.97 -6.31 -1.92
CA ARG A 327 -0.62 -6.14 -2.47
C ARG A 327 -0.19 -4.69 -2.19
N GLY A 328 0.88 -4.53 -1.44
CA GLY A 328 1.58 -3.24 -1.41
C GLY A 328 1.92 -2.91 -2.86
N ALA A 329 1.53 -1.73 -3.34
CA ALA A 329 2.07 -1.23 -4.59
C ALA A 329 3.60 -1.38 -4.48
N MET A 330 4.21 -2.24 -5.33
CA MET A 330 5.66 -2.21 -5.45
C MET A 330 6.00 -0.75 -5.71
N PRO A 331 6.93 -0.14 -4.95
CA PRO A 331 7.39 1.18 -5.30
C PRO A 331 7.84 1.05 -6.76
N GLU A 332 7.13 1.70 -7.66
CA GLU A 332 7.67 1.96 -8.98
C GLU A 332 9.06 2.55 -8.72
N LEU A 333 10.08 1.87 -9.19
CA LEU A 333 11.45 2.35 -9.13
C LEU A 333 11.47 3.66 -9.92
N LYS A 334 11.15 4.76 -9.24
CA LYS A 334 11.25 6.10 -9.79
C LYS A 334 12.72 6.29 -10.18
N GLY A 335 13.00 6.19 -11.47
CA GLY A 335 14.35 6.46 -12.00
C GLY A 335 14.84 5.54 -13.11
N LYS A 336 14.24 4.36 -13.36
CA LYS A 336 14.47 3.64 -14.61
C LYS A 336 13.22 3.75 -15.46
N ARG A 337 13.32 4.46 -16.60
CA ARG A 337 12.32 4.36 -17.67
C ARG A 337 12.14 2.87 -17.93
N THR A 338 10.99 2.33 -17.56
CA THR A 338 10.59 0.99 -17.99
C THR A 338 10.53 1.03 -19.50
N LYS A 339 11.35 0.20 -20.16
CA LYS A 339 11.33 0.07 -21.61
C LYS A 339 9.91 -0.29 -22.02
N SER A 340 9.41 0.32 -23.09
CA SER A 340 8.11 -0.04 -23.62
C SER A 340 8.09 -1.50 -24.08
N ARG A 341 6.91 -2.12 -24.14
CA ARG A 341 6.77 -3.52 -24.62
C ARG A 341 7.33 -3.68 -26.05
N GLN A 342 7.14 -2.67 -26.88
CA GLN A 342 7.72 -2.62 -28.22
C GLN A 342 9.25 -2.64 -28.19
N GLN A 343 9.87 -1.77 -27.39
CA GLN A 343 11.32 -1.72 -27.25
C GLN A 343 11.89 -3.04 -26.74
N GLN A 344 11.22 -3.70 -25.80
CA GLN A 344 11.64 -5.01 -25.29
C GLN A 344 11.62 -6.08 -26.41
N LEU A 345 10.58 -6.12 -27.23
CA LEU A 345 10.46 -7.07 -28.33
C LEU A 345 11.55 -6.85 -29.38
N LEU A 346 11.80 -5.59 -29.76
CA LEU A 346 12.86 -5.26 -30.72
C LEU A 346 14.24 -5.69 -30.21
N GLU A 347 14.56 -5.43 -28.94
CA GLU A 347 15.82 -5.89 -28.34
C GLU A 347 15.98 -7.42 -28.32
N TYR A 348 14.88 -8.17 -28.20
CA TYR A 348 14.93 -9.63 -28.33
C TYR A 348 15.15 -10.06 -29.78
N TYR A 349 14.50 -9.39 -30.75
CA TYR A 349 14.63 -9.71 -32.17
C TYR A 349 16.02 -9.34 -32.72
N ASP A 350 16.69 -8.34 -32.17
CA ASP A 350 18.06 -7.97 -32.54
C ASP A 350 19.10 -9.06 -32.18
N LYS A 351 18.72 -10.02 -31.32
CA LYS A 351 19.57 -11.19 -31.01
C LYS A 351 19.33 -12.36 -31.95
N CYS A 352 18.37 -12.27 -32.85
CA CYS A 352 18.02 -13.29 -33.83
C CYS A 352 18.62 -12.96 -35.20
N LYS A 353 18.69 -13.97 -36.07
CA LYS A 353 18.96 -13.73 -37.48
C LYS A 353 17.81 -12.96 -38.11
N GLU A 354 18.10 -12.00 -38.98
CA GLU A 354 17.10 -11.12 -39.56
C GLU A 354 16.04 -11.91 -40.39
N GLU A 355 16.44 -13.03 -41.00
CA GLU A 355 15.53 -13.91 -41.74
C GLU A 355 14.43 -14.51 -40.84
N ASP A 356 14.75 -14.79 -39.56
CA ASP A 356 13.83 -15.40 -38.59
C ASP A 356 12.79 -14.42 -38.01
N VAL A 357 13.07 -13.12 -38.06
CA VAL A 357 12.27 -12.10 -37.39
C VAL A 357 11.72 -10.98 -38.30
N ARG A 358 12.07 -10.99 -39.59
CA ARG A 358 11.66 -9.98 -40.57
C ARG A 358 10.16 -9.80 -40.61
N ASP A 359 9.41 -10.90 -40.76
CA ASP A 359 7.95 -10.88 -40.85
C ASP A 359 7.32 -10.36 -39.55
N LEU A 360 7.90 -10.73 -38.38
CA LEU A 360 7.42 -10.26 -37.09
C LEU A 360 7.71 -8.77 -36.84
N LYS A 361 8.86 -8.27 -37.30
CA LYS A 361 9.17 -6.85 -37.26
C LYS A 361 8.20 -6.07 -38.17
N GLN A 362 7.94 -6.54 -39.37
CA GLN A 362 6.95 -5.93 -40.26
C GLN A 362 5.54 -5.96 -39.67
N GLN A 363 5.11 -7.07 -39.09
CA GLN A 363 3.83 -7.17 -38.39
C GLN A 363 3.74 -6.21 -37.21
N LEU A 364 4.83 -6.06 -36.45
CA LEU A 364 4.90 -5.12 -35.33
C LEU A 364 4.80 -3.66 -35.79
N GLU A 365 5.45 -3.30 -36.88
CA GLU A 365 5.36 -1.99 -37.55
C GLU A 365 3.96 -1.75 -38.15
N ALA A 366 3.35 -2.74 -38.73
CA ALA A 366 2.01 -2.67 -39.31
C ALA A 366 0.90 -2.43 -38.26
N LEU A 367 1.18 -2.61 -36.99
CA LEU A 367 0.27 -2.21 -35.89
C LEU A 367 0.06 -0.68 -35.86
N GLY A 368 0.93 0.12 -36.50
CA GLY A 368 0.79 1.55 -36.70
C GLY A 368 0.99 2.39 -35.42
N GLU A 369 0.43 3.61 -35.44
CA GLU A 369 0.49 4.50 -34.25
C GLU A 369 -0.12 3.83 -33.01
N TYR A 370 0.47 4.11 -31.82
CA TYR A 370 0.06 3.54 -30.52
C TYR A 370 0.32 2.03 -30.35
N VAL A 371 1.39 1.50 -30.93
CA VAL A 371 1.80 0.09 -30.81
C VAL A 371 1.85 -0.38 -29.36
N ASP A 372 2.43 0.41 -28.45
CA ASP A 372 2.50 0.07 -27.04
C ASP A 372 1.13 -0.06 -26.37
N ASN A 373 0.12 0.72 -26.80
CA ASN A 373 -1.24 0.58 -26.29
C ASN A 373 -1.88 -0.74 -26.77
N LYS A 374 -1.66 -1.13 -28.03
CA LYS A 374 -2.12 -2.42 -28.56
C LYS A 374 -1.43 -3.59 -27.88
N LEU A 375 -0.13 -3.48 -27.61
CA LEU A 375 0.66 -4.47 -26.89
C LEU A 375 0.30 -4.61 -25.40
N GLN A 376 -0.58 -3.73 -24.82
CA GLN A 376 -1.16 -3.97 -23.50
C GLN A 376 -2.05 -5.24 -23.48
N SER A 377 -2.55 -5.68 -24.63
CA SER A 377 -3.20 -6.98 -24.74
C SER A 377 -2.22 -8.12 -24.49
N ASP A 378 -2.48 -8.92 -23.45
CA ASP A 378 -1.66 -10.09 -23.11
C ASP A 378 -1.56 -11.08 -24.29
N ARG A 379 -2.66 -11.26 -25.04
CA ARG A 379 -2.68 -12.14 -26.22
C ARG A 379 -1.70 -11.68 -27.29
N LEU A 380 -1.74 -10.39 -27.60
CA LEU A 380 -0.88 -9.82 -28.63
C LEU A 380 0.58 -9.78 -28.20
N PHE A 381 0.85 -9.43 -26.95
CA PHE A 381 2.21 -9.44 -26.41
C PHE A 381 2.81 -10.85 -26.40
N LEU A 382 2.06 -11.85 -25.93
CA LEU A 382 2.50 -13.26 -25.96
C LEU A 382 2.71 -13.78 -27.37
N TYR A 383 1.91 -13.37 -28.35
CA TYR A 383 2.11 -13.70 -29.76
C TYR A 383 3.52 -13.34 -30.23
N PHE A 384 3.92 -12.10 -30.02
CA PHE A 384 5.25 -11.62 -30.40
C PHE A 384 6.36 -12.26 -29.57
N MET A 385 6.15 -12.46 -28.27
CA MET A 385 7.11 -13.16 -27.39
C MET A 385 7.34 -14.62 -27.80
N GLN A 386 6.36 -15.28 -28.42
CA GLN A 386 6.39 -16.68 -28.86
C GLN A 386 6.66 -16.84 -30.36
N PHE A 387 7.11 -15.77 -31.04
CA PHE A 387 7.40 -15.81 -32.48
C PHE A 387 6.21 -16.29 -33.32
N GLY A 388 5.00 -15.88 -32.97
CA GLY A 388 3.77 -16.23 -33.69
C GLY A 388 3.39 -17.71 -33.60
N LYS A 389 3.92 -18.46 -32.61
CA LYS A 389 3.70 -19.91 -32.48
C LYS A 389 2.96 -20.28 -31.21
N CYS A 390 2.12 -21.33 -31.30
CA CYS A 390 1.47 -21.94 -30.15
C CYS A 390 2.52 -22.58 -29.22
N ALA A 391 2.45 -22.30 -27.93
CA ALA A 391 3.44 -22.77 -26.95
C ALA A 391 3.43 -24.30 -26.75
N TYR A 392 2.36 -25.00 -27.06
CA TYR A 392 2.25 -26.44 -26.83
C TYR A 392 2.30 -27.29 -28.10
N SER A 393 1.90 -26.74 -29.25
CA SER A 393 1.91 -27.46 -30.50
C SER A 393 3.00 -27.02 -31.45
N GLY A 394 3.56 -25.81 -31.29
CA GLY A 394 4.50 -25.21 -32.23
C GLY A 394 3.86 -24.74 -33.54
N MET A 395 2.55 -24.91 -33.71
CA MET A 395 1.84 -24.47 -34.92
C MET A 395 1.75 -22.95 -34.99
N PRO A 396 1.79 -22.36 -36.18
CA PRO A 396 1.68 -20.92 -36.36
C PRO A 396 0.29 -20.41 -35.93
N ILE A 397 0.27 -19.22 -35.37
CA ILE A 397 -0.94 -18.46 -34.94
C ILE A 397 -1.15 -17.36 -35.96
N SER A 398 -2.38 -17.22 -36.50
CA SER A 398 -2.73 -16.10 -37.37
C SER A 398 -2.93 -14.82 -36.55
N LEU A 399 -2.12 -13.80 -36.86
CA LEU A 399 -2.24 -12.49 -36.21
C LEU A 399 -3.61 -11.84 -36.47
N GLU A 400 -4.11 -11.95 -37.69
CA GLU A 400 -5.40 -11.38 -38.11
C GLU A 400 -6.56 -11.99 -37.29
N ARG A 401 -6.63 -13.31 -37.21
CA ARG A 401 -7.63 -14.02 -36.39
C ARG A 401 -7.48 -13.72 -34.88
N LEU A 402 -6.25 -13.60 -34.40
CA LEU A 402 -5.98 -13.26 -33.01
C LEU A 402 -6.50 -11.87 -32.67
N MET A 403 -6.28 -10.89 -33.56
CA MET A 403 -6.76 -9.51 -33.39
C MET A 403 -8.29 -9.42 -33.55
N ALA A 404 -8.90 -10.24 -34.39
CA ALA A 404 -10.35 -10.35 -34.50
C ALA A 404 -11.02 -11.02 -33.28
N GLY A 405 -10.26 -11.44 -32.30
CA GLY A 405 -10.81 -12.04 -31.06
C GLY A 405 -11.27 -13.48 -31.21
N SER A 406 -10.75 -14.22 -32.21
CA SER A 406 -11.09 -15.63 -32.45
C SER A 406 -10.98 -16.46 -31.17
N LYS A 407 -11.94 -17.36 -30.94
CA LYS A 407 -11.97 -18.35 -29.88
C LYS A 407 -11.02 -19.53 -30.11
N GLU A 408 -10.30 -19.54 -31.23
CA GLU A 408 -9.30 -20.57 -31.54
C GLU A 408 -8.04 -20.49 -30.65
N TYR A 409 -7.82 -19.36 -29.95
CA TYR A 409 -6.62 -19.11 -29.21
C TYR A 409 -6.96 -18.77 -27.76
N ASP A 410 -6.25 -19.41 -26.82
CA ASP A 410 -6.38 -19.20 -25.38
C ASP A 410 -5.06 -18.75 -24.76
N ILE A 411 -5.17 -18.05 -23.62
CA ILE A 411 -4.04 -17.88 -22.71
C ILE A 411 -4.14 -18.98 -21.67
N ASP A 412 -3.15 -19.86 -21.62
CA ASP A 412 -3.04 -20.89 -20.60
C ASP A 412 -2.00 -20.54 -19.53
N HIS A 413 -2.19 -21.08 -18.34
CA HIS A 413 -1.26 -21.02 -17.22
C HIS A 413 -0.44 -22.31 -17.16
N ILE A 414 0.90 -22.19 -17.29
CA ILE A 414 1.82 -23.33 -17.23
C ILE A 414 1.64 -24.07 -15.91
N TYR A 415 1.76 -23.37 -14.79
CA TYR A 415 1.27 -23.84 -13.49
C TYR A 415 -0.23 -23.58 -13.43
N PRO A 416 -1.06 -24.63 -13.44
CA PRO A 416 -2.51 -24.47 -13.48
C PRO A 416 -3.03 -23.64 -12.32
N GLN A 417 -4.01 -22.78 -12.58
CA GLN A 417 -4.66 -21.96 -11.56
C GLN A 417 -5.30 -22.77 -10.43
N ALA A 418 -5.54 -24.06 -10.68
CA ALA A 418 -5.99 -25.00 -9.66
C ALA A 418 -4.95 -25.22 -8.54
N TYR A 419 -3.68 -24.99 -8.80
CA TYR A 419 -2.58 -25.18 -7.86
C TYR A 419 -1.98 -23.84 -7.39
N VAL A 420 -1.78 -22.91 -8.31
CA VAL A 420 -1.08 -21.65 -8.03
C VAL A 420 -1.80 -20.50 -8.74
N LYS A 421 -2.11 -19.42 -8.02
CA LYS A 421 -2.58 -18.18 -8.64
C LYS A 421 -1.39 -17.31 -9.01
N ASP A 422 -0.83 -17.55 -10.18
CA ASP A 422 0.25 -16.77 -10.75
C ASP A 422 -0.15 -16.29 -12.15
N ASP A 423 -0.58 -15.05 -12.25
CA ASP A 423 -0.99 -14.38 -13.49
C ASP A 423 0.16 -13.67 -14.22
N SER A 424 1.41 -13.98 -13.85
CA SER A 424 2.58 -13.41 -14.49
C SER A 424 2.67 -13.78 -15.96
N ILE A 425 2.60 -12.80 -16.85
CA ILE A 425 2.81 -12.97 -18.30
C ILE A 425 4.22 -13.51 -18.57
N ILE A 426 5.19 -13.00 -17.81
CA ILE A 426 6.61 -13.33 -17.99
C ILE A 426 6.90 -14.75 -17.53
N ASN A 427 6.29 -15.20 -16.41
CA ASN A 427 6.67 -16.46 -15.76
C ASN A 427 5.67 -17.61 -15.92
N ASN A 428 4.37 -17.33 -16.19
CA ASN A 428 3.35 -18.37 -16.11
C ASN A 428 2.36 -18.43 -17.27
N LYS A 429 2.12 -17.33 -18.00
CA LYS A 429 1.14 -17.31 -19.08
C LYS A 429 1.77 -17.63 -20.43
N VAL A 430 1.07 -18.43 -21.24
CA VAL A 430 1.44 -18.76 -22.63
C VAL A 430 0.23 -18.65 -23.55
N LEU A 431 0.46 -18.29 -24.81
CA LEU A 431 -0.57 -18.28 -25.85
C LEU A 431 -0.59 -19.64 -26.56
N VAL A 432 -1.75 -20.24 -26.64
CA VAL A 432 -1.92 -21.60 -27.15
C VAL A 432 -3.17 -21.70 -28.03
N LEU A 433 -3.23 -22.72 -28.88
CA LEU A 433 -4.47 -23.13 -29.56
C LEU A 433 -5.43 -23.71 -28.51
N SER A 434 -6.72 -23.35 -28.59
CA SER A 434 -7.76 -23.82 -27.64
C SER A 434 -7.85 -25.34 -27.58
N VAL A 435 -7.62 -26.02 -28.72
CA VAL A 435 -7.56 -27.49 -28.79
C VAL A 435 -6.40 -28.02 -27.92
N ALA A 436 -5.20 -27.45 -28.04
CA ALA A 436 -4.03 -27.87 -27.27
C ALA A 436 -4.21 -27.55 -25.77
N ASN A 437 -4.91 -26.46 -25.43
CA ASN A 437 -5.30 -26.14 -24.06
C ASN A 437 -6.28 -27.19 -23.50
N GLY A 438 -7.30 -27.55 -24.27
CA GLY A 438 -8.27 -28.59 -23.91
C GLY A 438 -7.64 -29.98 -23.67
N GLU A 439 -6.55 -30.31 -24.36
CA GLU A 439 -5.80 -31.55 -24.16
C GLU A 439 -4.91 -31.51 -22.91
N LYS A 440 -4.32 -30.35 -22.57
CA LYS A 440 -3.53 -30.16 -21.33
C LYS A 440 -4.40 -30.15 -20.09
N LYS A 441 -5.51 -29.44 -20.10
CA LYS A 441 -6.39 -29.21 -18.93
C LYS A 441 -5.58 -28.63 -17.73
N ASP A 442 -5.93 -29.04 -16.51
CA ASP A 442 -5.23 -28.67 -15.28
C ASP A 442 -4.07 -29.66 -14.93
N VAL A 443 -3.59 -30.43 -15.89
CA VAL A 443 -2.53 -31.41 -15.66
C VAL A 443 -1.17 -30.72 -15.58
N TYR A 444 -0.41 -31.02 -14.56
CA TYR A 444 0.99 -30.60 -14.39
C TYR A 444 1.79 -31.67 -13.67
N PRO A 445 3.00 -31.99 -14.12
CA PRO A 445 3.76 -31.38 -15.22
C PRO A 445 3.11 -31.55 -16.58
N ILE A 446 3.52 -30.70 -17.53
CA ILE A 446 3.06 -30.79 -18.93
C ILE A 446 3.38 -32.19 -19.47
N LYS A 447 2.49 -32.78 -20.28
CA LYS A 447 2.66 -34.12 -20.83
C LYS A 447 3.99 -34.31 -21.56
N SER A 448 4.60 -35.47 -21.44
CA SER A 448 5.92 -35.79 -22.00
C SER A 448 6.00 -35.57 -23.50
N GLU A 449 4.91 -35.88 -24.23
CA GLU A 449 4.84 -35.71 -25.67
C GLU A 449 4.98 -34.24 -26.09
N ILE A 450 4.29 -33.34 -25.38
CA ILE A 450 4.38 -31.90 -25.61
C ILE A 450 5.78 -31.39 -25.26
N ARG A 451 6.35 -31.82 -24.11
CA ARG A 451 7.68 -31.40 -23.69
C ARG A 451 8.74 -31.81 -24.70
N ASN A 452 8.73 -33.06 -25.12
CA ASN A 452 9.70 -33.60 -26.10
C ASN A 452 9.61 -32.88 -27.45
N LYS A 453 8.38 -32.60 -27.91
CA LYS A 453 8.13 -31.87 -29.16
C LYS A 453 8.61 -30.44 -29.11
N MET A 454 8.37 -29.75 -27.99
CA MET A 454 8.56 -28.31 -27.88
C MET A 454 9.88 -27.89 -27.23
N GLN A 455 10.66 -28.81 -26.69
CA GLN A 455 11.89 -28.51 -25.95
C GLN A 455 12.87 -27.63 -26.74
N LYS A 456 13.08 -27.91 -28.02
CA LYS A 456 13.98 -27.10 -28.86
C LYS A 456 13.46 -25.68 -29.04
N THR A 457 12.16 -25.54 -29.25
CA THR A 457 11.52 -24.23 -29.40
C THR A 457 11.59 -23.42 -28.11
N TRP A 458 11.27 -24.03 -26.98
CA TRP A 458 11.36 -23.35 -25.67
C TRP A 458 12.81 -22.99 -25.29
N SER A 459 13.77 -23.85 -25.63
CA SER A 459 15.22 -23.57 -25.45
C SER A 459 15.66 -22.37 -26.30
N PHE A 460 15.17 -22.27 -27.54
CA PHE A 460 15.42 -21.12 -28.42
C PHE A 460 14.82 -19.85 -27.83
N TRP A 461 13.55 -19.85 -27.42
CA TRP A 461 12.90 -18.68 -26.79
C TRP A 461 13.65 -18.24 -25.52
N HIS A 462 14.12 -19.20 -24.75
CA HIS A 462 14.90 -18.92 -23.54
C HIS A 462 16.27 -18.30 -23.87
N HIS A 463 16.97 -18.83 -24.86
CA HIS A 463 18.27 -18.31 -25.29
C HIS A 463 18.18 -16.87 -25.82
N VAL A 464 17.15 -16.54 -26.55
CA VAL A 464 16.88 -15.18 -27.05
C VAL A 464 16.45 -14.26 -25.90
N GLY A 465 15.83 -14.80 -24.86
CA GLY A 465 15.35 -14.08 -23.67
C GLY A 465 13.88 -13.67 -23.73
N THR A 466 13.11 -14.19 -24.71
CA THR A 466 11.66 -13.92 -24.79
C THR A 466 10.88 -14.69 -23.72
N ILE A 467 11.40 -15.73 -23.15
CA ILE A 467 10.87 -16.35 -21.93
C ILE A 467 11.91 -16.31 -20.80
N SER A 468 11.43 -16.12 -19.57
CA SER A 468 12.28 -16.10 -18.38
C SER A 468 12.81 -17.49 -18.05
N ASP A 469 13.92 -17.55 -17.27
CA ASP A 469 14.41 -18.79 -16.68
C ASP A 469 13.33 -19.56 -15.94
N GLU A 470 12.52 -18.85 -15.18
CA GLU A 470 11.43 -19.44 -14.42
C GLU A 470 10.36 -20.04 -15.32
N LYS A 471 9.96 -19.33 -16.40
CA LYS A 471 9.01 -19.85 -17.38
C LYS A 471 9.57 -21.08 -18.08
N TYR A 472 10.84 -21.05 -18.49
CA TYR A 472 11.51 -22.20 -19.13
C TYR A 472 11.53 -23.42 -18.20
N LYS A 473 11.94 -23.24 -16.92
CA LYS A 473 11.92 -24.33 -15.92
C LYS A 473 10.53 -24.90 -15.72
N ARG A 474 9.51 -24.09 -15.70
CA ARG A 474 8.11 -24.52 -15.58
C ARG A 474 7.67 -25.36 -16.79
N LEU A 475 8.08 -24.97 -17.98
CA LEU A 475 7.74 -25.69 -19.22
C LEU A 475 8.39 -27.07 -19.31
N ILE A 476 9.67 -27.19 -18.91
CA ILE A 476 10.43 -28.44 -19.05
C ILE A 476 10.30 -29.40 -17.86
N ARG A 477 9.77 -28.96 -16.73
CA ARG A 477 9.67 -29.75 -15.49
C ARG A 477 8.96 -31.08 -15.75
N SER A 478 9.57 -32.20 -15.26
CA SER A 478 9.06 -33.54 -15.41
C SER A 478 8.44 -34.11 -14.13
N THR A 479 8.73 -33.51 -12.97
CA THR A 479 8.27 -34.00 -11.66
C THR A 479 7.01 -33.28 -11.19
N PRO A 480 6.03 -33.99 -10.58
CA PRO A 480 4.88 -33.36 -9.96
C PRO A 480 5.28 -32.41 -8.83
N PHE A 481 4.36 -31.56 -8.39
CA PHE A 481 4.55 -30.73 -7.19
C PHE A 481 4.68 -31.62 -5.96
N THR A 482 5.66 -31.32 -5.13
CA THR A 482 5.76 -31.91 -3.78
C THR A 482 4.72 -31.29 -2.84
N GLU A 483 4.44 -31.96 -1.74
CA GLU A 483 3.50 -31.40 -0.73
C GLU A 483 4.04 -30.09 -0.13
N ASP A 484 5.34 -29.98 0.10
CA ASP A 484 5.98 -28.75 0.60
C ASP A 484 5.87 -27.60 -0.40
N GLU A 485 5.95 -27.88 -1.70
CA GLU A 485 5.75 -26.84 -2.73
C GLU A 485 4.30 -26.37 -2.74
N LYS A 486 3.35 -27.28 -2.66
CA LYS A 486 1.92 -26.94 -2.59
C LYS A 486 1.63 -26.11 -1.35
N TYR A 487 2.18 -26.47 -0.20
CA TYR A 487 2.09 -25.70 1.04
C TYR A 487 2.78 -24.32 0.90
N GLY A 488 3.94 -24.26 0.29
CA GLY A 488 4.66 -23.01 0.00
C GLY A 488 3.90 -22.08 -0.96
N PHE A 489 3.09 -22.61 -1.87
CA PHE A 489 2.19 -21.80 -2.72
C PHE A 489 1.09 -21.13 -1.90
N ILE A 490 0.55 -21.84 -0.91
CA ILE A 490 -0.47 -21.31 0.00
C ILE A 490 0.14 -20.22 0.87
N ASN A 491 1.28 -20.48 1.50
CA ASN A 491 1.97 -19.50 2.37
C ASN A 491 2.34 -18.21 1.63
N ARG A 492 2.85 -18.30 0.41
CA ARG A 492 3.11 -17.11 -0.41
C ARG A 492 1.86 -16.29 -0.73
N GLN A 493 0.70 -16.93 -0.73
CA GLN A 493 -0.57 -16.21 -0.91
C GLN A 493 -1.02 -15.48 0.35
N LEU A 494 -0.54 -15.88 1.52
CA LEU A 494 -0.89 -15.30 2.81
C LEU A 494 0.10 -14.21 3.30
N THR A 495 1.28 -14.06 2.71
CA THR A 495 2.40 -13.30 3.31
C THR A 495 2.78 -11.96 2.66
N GLU A 496 2.20 -11.55 1.52
CA GLU A 496 2.51 -10.25 0.91
C GLU A 496 1.61 -9.14 1.44
N THR A 497 2.11 -8.24 2.29
CA THR A 497 1.32 -7.20 2.99
C THR A 497 1.76 -5.77 2.74
N SER A 498 0.79 -4.83 2.84
CA SER A 498 1.07 -3.42 3.00
C SER A 498 1.53 -3.12 4.45
N GLN A 499 2.34 -2.09 4.65
CA GLN A 499 2.86 -1.72 5.97
C GLN A 499 1.73 -1.41 6.97
N SER A 500 0.67 -0.75 6.53
CA SER A 500 -0.48 -0.41 7.38
C SER A 500 -1.20 -1.64 7.93
N THR A 501 -1.36 -2.67 7.09
CA THR A 501 -2.03 -3.92 7.48
C THR A 501 -1.21 -4.70 8.50
N LYS A 502 0.12 -4.70 8.35
CA LYS A 502 1.03 -5.32 9.34
C LYS A 502 0.92 -4.65 10.71
N VAL A 503 0.97 -3.32 10.75
CA VAL A 503 0.84 -2.55 11.99
C VAL A 503 -0.50 -2.82 12.67
N VAL A 504 -1.61 -2.83 11.92
CA VAL A 504 -2.93 -3.16 12.48
C VAL A 504 -2.96 -4.57 13.03
N ALA A 505 -2.40 -5.55 12.30
CA ALA A 505 -2.35 -6.94 12.75
C ALA A 505 -1.56 -7.08 14.05
N GLU A 506 -0.41 -6.42 14.18
CA GLU A 506 0.40 -6.41 15.42
C GLU A 506 -0.38 -5.80 16.60
N LEU A 507 -1.00 -4.64 16.41
CA LEU A 507 -1.78 -3.97 17.45
C LEU A 507 -3.00 -4.78 17.88
N LEU A 508 -3.65 -5.47 16.95
CA LEU A 508 -4.80 -6.33 17.27
C LEU A 508 -4.36 -7.63 17.97
N LYS A 509 -3.23 -8.22 17.58
CA LYS A 509 -2.69 -9.42 18.23
C LYS A 509 -2.31 -9.13 19.69
N GLU A 510 -1.70 -7.97 19.93
CA GLU A 510 -1.36 -7.52 21.27
C GLU A 510 -2.61 -7.28 22.13
N ARG A 511 -3.62 -6.62 21.56
CA ARG A 511 -4.87 -6.35 22.28
C ARG A 511 -5.70 -7.61 22.56
N TYR A 512 -5.64 -8.58 21.65
CA TYR A 512 -6.40 -9.83 21.70
C TYR A 512 -5.44 -11.02 21.52
N PRO A 513 -4.58 -11.31 22.51
CA PRO A 513 -3.56 -12.36 22.39
C PRO A 513 -4.16 -13.75 22.15
N GLU A 514 -5.37 -13.99 22.66
CA GLU A 514 -6.09 -15.28 22.49
C GLU A 514 -6.83 -15.39 21.16
N ALA A 515 -7.03 -14.26 20.44
CA ALA A 515 -7.73 -14.30 19.17
C ALA A 515 -6.81 -14.84 18.06
N GLU A 516 -7.37 -15.73 17.25
CA GLU A 516 -6.70 -16.21 16.04
C GLU A 516 -6.76 -15.15 14.95
N ILE A 517 -5.60 -14.74 14.40
CA ILE A 517 -5.57 -13.82 13.26
C ILE A 517 -5.44 -14.62 11.97
N VAL A 518 -6.44 -14.50 11.12
CA VAL A 518 -6.51 -15.15 9.80
C VAL A 518 -6.25 -14.13 8.71
N TYR A 519 -5.26 -14.39 7.89
CA TYR A 519 -4.93 -13.53 6.74
C TYR A 519 -5.53 -14.09 5.46
N SER A 520 -6.12 -13.22 4.65
CA SER A 520 -6.62 -13.59 3.32
C SER A 520 -6.20 -12.56 2.27
N LYS A 521 -6.07 -12.98 1.02
CA LYS A 521 -5.77 -12.06 -0.10
C LYS A 521 -7.04 -11.45 -0.66
N ALA A 522 -7.00 -10.16 -1.00
CA ALA A 522 -8.04 -9.45 -1.73
C ALA A 522 -8.46 -10.16 -3.03
N GLY A 523 -7.54 -10.86 -3.68
CA GLY A 523 -7.82 -11.67 -4.86
C GLY A 523 -8.83 -12.79 -4.63
N LEU A 524 -8.82 -13.44 -3.47
CA LEU A 524 -9.72 -14.53 -3.13
C LEU A 524 -11.18 -14.05 -3.04
N ILE A 525 -11.39 -12.87 -2.47
CA ILE A 525 -12.71 -12.24 -2.38
C ILE A 525 -13.20 -11.82 -3.76
N SER A 526 -12.30 -11.27 -4.59
CA SER A 526 -12.61 -10.94 -5.99
C SER A 526 -13.05 -12.16 -6.81
N ASP A 527 -12.36 -13.29 -6.62
CA ASP A 527 -12.71 -14.56 -7.29
C ASP A 527 -14.05 -15.09 -6.83
N PHE A 528 -14.33 -15.04 -5.51
CA PHE A 528 -15.63 -15.41 -4.97
C PHE A 528 -16.75 -14.56 -5.55
N ARG A 529 -16.56 -13.24 -5.62
CA ARG A 529 -17.53 -12.33 -6.24
C ARG A 529 -17.76 -12.65 -7.72
N HIS A 530 -16.69 -12.93 -8.45
CA HIS A 530 -16.78 -13.26 -9.87
C HIS A 530 -17.51 -14.59 -10.09
N GLU A 531 -17.21 -15.60 -9.28
CA GLU A 531 -17.82 -16.93 -9.40
C GLU A 531 -19.31 -16.94 -9.08
N PHE A 532 -19.75 -16.06 -8.16
CA PHE A 532 -21.13 -16.04 -7.67
C PHE A 532 -21.89 -14.75 -8.03
N ASP A 533 -21.49 -14.06 -9.09
CA ASP A 533 -22.14 -12.86 -9.66
C ASP A 533 -22.45 -11.75 -8.64
N LEU A 534 -21.53 -11.51 -7.71
CA LEU A 534 -21.60 -10.40 -6.77
C LEU A 534 -20.88 -9.16 -7.37
N TYR A 535 -21.63 -8.33 -8.04
CA TYR A 535 -21.06 -7.20 -8.75
C TYR A 535 -20.61 -6.07 -7.82
N LYS A 536 -19.50 -5.44 -8.18
CA LYS A 536 -18.88 -4.32 -7.46
C LYS A 536 -18.53 -3.23 -8.47
N SER A 537 -19.12 -2.06 -8.31
CA SER A 537 -18.71 -0.85 -8.99
C SER A 537 -18.32 0.20 -7.95
N ARG A 538 -17.11 0.74 -8.06
CA ARG A 538 -16.62 1.79 -7.16
C ARG A 538 -17.28 3.14 -7.43
N SER A 539 -17.83 3.33 -8.61
CA SER A 539 -18.61 4.50 -8.99
C SER A 539 -20.03 4.44 -8.43
N TYR A 540 -20.51 3.23 -8.11
CA TYR A 540 -21.87 2.98 -7.69
C TYR A 540 -22.13 3.44 -6.26
N ASN A 541 -21.40 2.87 -5.30
CA ASN A 541 -21.45 3.25 -3.87
C ASN A 541 -20.25 2.67 -3.10
N ASP A 542 -20.17 2.98 -1.79
CA ASP A 542 -19.15 2.47 -0.88
C ASP A 542 -19.61 1.25 -0.06
N LEU A 543 -20.83 0.73 -0.26
CA LEU A 543 -21.38 -0.45 0.45
C LEU A 543 -20.51 -1.69 0.26
N HIS A 544 -19.79 -1.77 -0.85
CA HIS A 544 -18.90 -2.88 -1.14
C HIS A 544 -17.80 -3.09 -0.10
N HIS A 545 -17.40 -2.06 0.67
CA HIS A 545 -16.41 -2.21 1.73
C HIS A 545 -16.91 -3.12 2.86
N ALA A 546 -18.15 -2.93 3.32
CA ALA A 546 -18.77 -3.80 4.32
C ALA A 546 -18.99 -5.22 3.78
N VAL A 547 -19.42 -5.33 2.52
CA VAL A 547 -19.59 -6.63 1.84
C VAL A 547 -18.25 -7.36 1.70
N ASP A 548 -17.18 -6.65 1.31
CA ASP A 548 -15.84 -7.25 1.22
C ASP A 548 -15.35 -7.72 2.59
N ALA A 549 -15.58 -6.95 3.67
CA ALA A 549 -15.24 -7.36 5.03
C ALA A 549 -16.02 -8.63 5.47
N TYR A 550 -17.32 -8.68 5.18
CA TYR A 550 -18.13 -9.87 5.44
C TYR A 550 -17.64 -11.09 4.65
N LEU A 551 -17.40 -10.93 3.34
CA LEU A 551 -16.89 -11.99 2.49
C LEU A 551 -15.48 -12.42 2.90
N ASN A 552 -14.67 -11.52 3.44
CA ASN A 552 -13.36 -11.86 3.97
C ASN A 552 -13.43 -12.87 5.11
N ILE A 553 -14.42 -12.75 5.99
CA ILE A 553 -14.66 -13.74 7.05
C ILE A 553 -15.04 -15.09 6.44
N VAL A 554 -16.00 -15.10 5.52
CA VAL A 554 -16.50 -16.35 4.90
C VAL A 554 -15.39 -17.05 4.11
N VAL A 555 -14.77 -16.31 3.19
CA VAL A 555 -13.72 -16.85 2.30
C VAL A 555 -12.47 -17.19 3.09
N GLY A 556 -12.04 -16.31 3.99
CA GLY A 556 -10.87 -16.50 4.82
C GLY A 556 -11.00 -17.74 5.71
N ASN A 557 -12.14 -17.95 6.34
CA ASN A 557 -12.37 -19.11 7.19
C ASN A 557 -12.32 -20.43 6.39
N VAL A 558 -13.00 -20.50 5.25
CA VAL A 558 -13.00 -21.70 4.40
C VAL A 558 -11.59 -22.04 3.89
N TYR A 559 -10.85 -21.02 3.42
CA TYR A 559 -9.47 -21.23 2.96
C TYR A 559 -8.55 -21.61 4.12
N HIS A 560 -8.63 -20.94 5.26
CA HIS A 560 -7.79 -21.21 6.42
C HIS A 560 -7.98 -22.65 6.91
N MET A 561 -9.22 -23.09 7.02
CA MET A 561 -9.53 -24.44 7.48
C MET A 561 -9.15 -25.51 6.47
N ARG A 562 -9.45 -25.30 5.18
CA ARG A 562 -9.17 -26.29 4.14
C ARG A 562 -7.67 -26.46 3.87
N PHE A 563 -6.88 -25.41 4.08
CA PHE A 563 -5.44 -25.42 3.83
C PHE A 563 -4.62 -25.41 5.12
N SER A 564 -5.23 -25.72 6.27
CA SER A 564 -4.49 -26.01 7.49
C SER A 564 -3.61 -27.26 7.27
N ARG A 565 -2.47 -27.31 7.96
CA ARG A 565 -1.51 -28.42 7.83
C ARG A 565 -2.13 -29.77 8.18
N GLN A 566 -3.07 -29.80 9.15
CA GLN A 566 -3.80 -31.00 9.57
C GLN A 566 -4.72 -31.53 8.47
N TRP A 567 -5.41 -30.67 7.75
CA TRP A 567 -6.31 -31.08 6.67
C TRP A 567 -5.55 -31.56 5.43
N PHE A 568 -4.43 -30.94 5.12
CA PHE A 568 -3.59 -31.22 3.96
C PHE A 568 -3.02 -32.66 3.95
N ASN A 569 -2.71 -33.16 5.14
CA ASN A 569 -2.17 -34.53 5.30
C ASN A 569 -3.23 -35.64 5.14
N ILE A 570 -4.52 -35.31 5.18
CA ILE A 570 -5.63 -36.29 5.22
C ILE A 570 -6.29 -36.49 3.83
N ASN A 571 -6.26 -35.47 2.95
CA ASN A 571 -7.00 -35.48 1.69
C ASN A 571 -6.11 -35.23 0.47
N SER A 572 -6.05 -36.20 -0.43
CA SER A 572 -5.20 -36.21 -1.62
C SER A 572 -5.65 -35.24 -2.75
N SER A 573 -6.81 -34.60 -2.67
CA SER A 573 -7.32 -33.70 -3.70
C SER A 573 -7.01 -32.23 -3.40
N TYR A 574 -6.00 -31.66 -4.04
CA TYR A 574 -5.68 -30.24 -3.93
C TYR A 574 -6.30 -29.45 -5.08
N SER A 575 -7.17 -28.50 -4.77
CA SER A 575 -7.64 -27.49 -5.72
C SER A 575 -8.01 -26.21 -5.00
N ILE A 576 -7.52 -25.05 -5.48
CA ILE A 576 -7.86 -23.71 -4.99
C ILE A 576 -8.92 -23.01 -5.84
N LYS A 577 -9.58 -23.72 -6.77
CA LYS A 577 -10.68 -23.17 -7.55
C LYS A 577 -11.84 -22.81 -6.63
N THR A 578 -12.27 -21.57 -6.63
CA THR A 578 -13.34 -21.04 -5.77
C THR A 578 -14.62 -21.85 -5.88
N LYS A 579 -15.07 -22.20 -7.09
CA LYS A 579 -16.24 -23.03 -7.31
C LYS A 579 -16.15 -24.36 -6.56
N THR A 580 -15.03 -25.07 -6.70
CA THR A 580 -14.81 -26.35 -6.04
C THR A 580 -14.80 -26.22 -4.52
N LEU A 581 -14.21 -25.15 -3.99
CA LEU A 581 -14.09 -24.90 -2.56
C LEU A 581 -15.46 -24.66 -1.91
N PHE A 582 -16.33 -23.88 -2.56
CA PHE A 582 -17.59 -23.44 -1.97
C PHE A 582 -18.79 -24.31 -2.34
N THR A 583 -18.65 -25.25 -3.27
CA THR A 583 -19.70 -26.23 -3.59
C THR A 583 -19.53 -27.55 -2.86
N HIS A 584 -18.43 -27.77 -2.13
CA HIS A 584 -18.17 -28.98 -1.34
C HIS A 584 -18.15 -28.66 0.15
N THR A 585 -18.49 -29.67 0.96
CA THR A 585 -18.40 -29.54 2.42
C THR A 585 -16.96 -29.51 2.89
N VAL A 586 -16.66 -28.61 3.84
CA VAL A 586 -15.35 -28.48 4.48
C VAL A 586 -15.50 -28.80 5.96
N ASN A 587 -14.86 -29.87 6.41
CA ASN A 587 -14.85 -30.29 7.80
C ASN A 587 -13.47 -30.06 8.41
N CYS A 588 -13.40 -29.60 9.64
CA CYS A 588 -12.19 -29.46 10.43
C CYS A 588 -12.40 -30.00 11.83
N ASN A 589 -11.52 -30.93 12.28
CA ASN A 589 -11.60 -31.55 13.60
C ASN A 589 -12.99 -32.11 13.95
N GLY A 590 -13.67 -32.75 12.97
CA GLY A 590 -14.99 -33.31 13.14
C GLY A 590 -16.15 -32.30 13.16
N LYS A 591 -15.85 -31.00 13.00
CA LYS A 591 -16.86 -29.95 12.87
C LYS A 591 -16.99 -29.53 11.40
N GLU A 592 -18.23 -29.39 10.94
CA GLU A 592 -18.52 -28.82 9.62
C GLU A 592 -18.31 -27.31 9.67
N VAL A 593 -17.38 -26.84 8.89
CA VAL A 593 -17.01 -25.40 8.77
C VAL A 593 -17.77 -24.74 7.63
N TRP A 594 -18.03 -25.51 6.58
CA TRP A 594 -18.74 -25.05 5.40
C TRP A 594 -19.48 -26.20 4.72
N ASN A 595 -20.68 -25.91 4.24
CA ASN A 595 -21.42 -26.77 3.31
C ASN A 595 -22.06 -25.90 2.21
N LYS A 596 -22.45 -26.52 1.11
CA LYS A 596 -23.06 -25.82 -0.04
C LYS A 596 -24.37 -25.10 0.31
N ASP A 597 -25.11 -25.58 1.31
CA ASP A 597 -26.41 -25.04 1.70
C ASP A 597 -26.29 -23.71 2.48
N MET A 598 -25.07 -23.36 2.94
CA MET A 598 -24.76 -22.05 3.51
C MET A 598 -24.63 -20.94 2.43
N LEU A 599 -24.29 -21.31 1.19
CA LEU A 599 -24.02 -20.36 0.11
C LEU A 599 -25.20 -19.42 -0.20
N PRO A 600 -26.46 -19.87 -0.33
CA PRO A 600 -27.61 -18.98 -0.54
C PRO A 600 -27.77 -17.93 0.57
N GLY A 601 -27.53 -18.31 1.83
CA GLY A 601 -27.55 -17.41 2.97
C GLY A 601 -26.47 -16.33 2.90
N VAL A 602 -25.24 -16.72 2.53
CA VAL A 602 -24.13 -15.81 2.32
C VAL A 602 -24.42 -14.82 1.20
N LEU A 603 -24.90 -15.30 0.04
CA LEU A 603 -25.25 -14.46 -1.10
C LEU A 603 -26.38 -13.49 -0.75
N LYS A 604 -27.42 -13.95 -0.05
CA LYS A 604 -28.52 -13.11 0.44
C LYS A 604 -27.99 -12.01 1.37
N THR A 605 -27.07 -12.34 2.28
CA THR A 605 -26.47 -11.38 3.20
C THR A 605 -25.58 -10.38 2.48
N ALA A 606 -24.74 -10.82 1.54
CA ALA A 606 -23.89 -9.96 0.73
C ALA A 606 -24.69 -8.97 -0.14
N LYS A 607 -25.92 -9.31 -0.53
CA LYS A 607 -26.80 -8.44 -1.32
C LYS A 607 -27.58 -7.42 -0.49
N LYS A 608 -27.61 -7.57 0.85
CA LYS A 608 -28.25 -6.57 1.73
C LYS A 608 -27.50 -5.24 1.65
N ASN A 609 -28.27 -4.15 1.56
CA ASN A 609 -27.72 -2.80 1.56
C ASN A 609 -27.91 -2.12 2.92
N THR A 610 -27.59 -2.82 4.00
CA THR A 610 -27.82 -2.40 5.40
C THR A 610 -26.56 -1.91 6.12
N ALA A 611 -25.46 -1.70 5.39
CA ALA A 611 -24.22 -1.21 5.98
C ALA A 611 -24.39 0.22 6.51
N HIS A 612 -23.82 0.49 7.69
CA HIS A 612 -23.80 1.83 8.27
C HIS A 612 -22.81 2.72 7.53
N PHE A 613 -23.27 3.93 7.19
CA PHE A 613 -22.38 4.99 6.68
C PHE A 613 -21.96 5.88 7.82
N THR A 614 -20.65 6.02 7.99
CA THR A 614 -20.09 6.89 9.02
C THR A 614 -19.26 8.00 8.38
N LYS A 615 -19.29 9.18 9.00
CA LYS A 615 -18.42 10.30 8.66
C LYS A 615 -17.55 10.63 9.87
N HIS A 616 -16.25 10.62 9.65
CA HIS A 616 -15.31 11.01 10.70
C HIS A 616 -15.29 12.54 10.83
N ALA A 617 -15.99 13.05 11.82
CA ALA A 617 -15.94 14.46 12.18
C ALA A 617 -14.62 14.76 12.92
N THR A 618 -13.81 15.68 12.42
CA THR A 618 -12.50 15.99 12.97
C THR A 618 -12.17 17.47 12.89
N PHE A 619 -11.41 17.97 13.85
CA PHE A 619 -10.68 19.21 13.68
C PHE A 619 -9.56 18.98 12.66
N LYS A 620 -9.55 19.79 11.60
CA LYS A 620 -8.40 19.75 10.70
C LYS A 620 -7.19 20.35 11.42
N THR A 621 -6.05 19.66 11.35
CA THR A 621 -4.79 20.10 11.95
C THR A 621 -3.69 20.07 10.90
N GLY A 622 -2.58 20.76 11.18
CA GLY A 622 -1.42 20.81 10.30
C GLY A 622 -1.39 22.07 9.41
N GLY A 623 -0.42 22.13 8.52
CA GLY A 623 -0.25 23.25 7.59
C GLY A 623 -1.09 23.10 6.32
N LEU A 624 -1.05 24.12 5.45
CA LEU A 624 -1.69 24.12 4.13
C LEU A 624 -0.78 23.44 3.09
N PHE A 625 -0.35 22.22 3.38
CA PHE A 625 0.67 21.48 2.59
C PHE A 625 0.21 21.09 1.17
N ASP A 626 -1.09 21.12 0.91
CA ASP A 626 -1.71 20.83 -0.38
C ASP A 626 -1.73 22.05 -1.31
N GLN A 627 -1.24 23.19 -0.84
CA GLN A 627 -1.19 24.43 -1.60
C GLN A 627 0.24 24.95 -1.74
N ASN A 628 0.59 25.41 -2.93
CA ASN A 628 1.82 26.15 -3.14
C ASN A 628 1.62 27.61 -2.73
N PRO A 629 2.58 28.22 -2.02
CA PRO A 629 2.55 29.63 -1.72
C PRO A 629 2.53 30.47 -2.99
N VAL A 630 1.69 31.49 -3.03
CA VAL A 630 1.57 32.44 -4.12
C VAL A 630 2.37 33.70 -3.78
N LYS A 631 3.07 34.25 -4.77
CA LYS A 631 3.76 35.53 -4.61
C LYS A 631 2.71 36.63 -4.47
N LYS A 632 2.98 37.61 -3.62
CA LYS A 632 2.27 38.86 -3.34
C LYS A 632 0.96 39.06 -4.11
N ALA A 633 -0.18 38.92 -3.42
CA ALA A 633 -1.49 39.30 -3.93
C ALA A 633 -2.38 39.78 -2.77
N PRO A 634 -3.34 40.65 -2.99
CA PRO A 634 -4.32 41.04 -1.97
C PRO A 634 -5.20 39.85 -1.60
N GLY A 635 -5.60 39.77 -0.33
CA GLY A 635 -6.55 38.75 0.15
C GLY A 635 -6.01 37.33 0.34
N LEU A 636 -4.69 37.12 0.30
CA LEU A 636 -4.08 35.85 0.60
C LEU A 636 -4.15 35.54 2.11
N THR A 637 -4.24 34.24 2.42
CA THR A 637 -4.00 33.76 3.79
C THR A 637 -2.50 33.77 4.06
N PRO A 638 -2.02 34.42 5.16
CA PRO A 638 -0.61 34.49 5.47
C PRO A 638 0.05 33.13 5.62
N LEU A 639 1.35 33.01 5.32
CA LEU A 639 2.13 31.79 5.56
C LEU A 639 2.17 31.42 7.06
N LYS A 640 2.24 32.43 7.91
CA LYS A 640 2.13 32.35 9.38
C LYS A 640 1.36 33.56 9.91
N ALA A 641 0.70 33.42 11.05
CA ALA A 641 0.02 34.51 11.70
C ALA A 641 0.97 35.72 11.90
N GLY A 642 0.50 36.92 11.56
CA GLY A 642 1.27 38.15 11.67
C GLY A 642 2.26 38.47 10.54
N LEU A 643 2.44 37.59 9.55
CA LEU A 643 3.29 37.90 8.38
C LEU A 643 2.48 38.67 7.32
N PRO A 644 2.93 39.86 6.89
CA PRO A 644 2.23 40.61 5.85
C PRO A 644 2.34 39.92 4.49
N THR A 645 1.19 39.69 3.88
CA THR A 645 1.07 38.98 2.61
C THR A 645 1.64 39.75 1.42
N GLU A 646 1.70 41.07 1.53
CA GLU A 646 2.29 41.97 0.54
C GLU A 646 3.82 41.78 0.40
N LYS A 647 4.45 41.33 1.51
CA LYS A 647 5.91 41.12 1.56
C LYS A 647 6.28 39.64 1.32
N TYR A 648 5.56 38.73 1.96
CA TYR A 648 5.93 37.29 2.02
C TYR A 648 5.07 36.41 1.13
N GLY A 649 3.97 36.95 0.55
CA GLY A 649 2.99 36.12 -0.14
C GLY A 649 2.12 35.31 0.83
N GLY A 650 1.43 34.30 0.33
CA GLY A 650 0.53 33.50 1.13
C GLY A 650 -0.17 32.42 0.33
N TYR A 651 -1.23 31.88 0.87
CA TYR A 651 -2.04 30.85 0.24
C TYR A 651 -3.34 31.42 -0.35
N ASN A 652 -3.77 30.91 -1.49
CA ASN A 652 -5.02 31.31 -2.15
C ASN A 652 -6.29 30.94 -1.36
N LYS A 653 -6.23 29.88 -0.56
CA LYS A 653 -7.36 29.37 0.19
C LYS A 653 -7.00 29.17 1.66
N ALA A 654 -7.81 29.78 2.54
CA ALA A 654 -7.78 29.43 3.94
C ALA A 654 -8.38 28.03 4.15
N GLY A 655 -7.64 27.11 4.78
CA GLY A 655 -8.20 25.85 5.24
C GLY A 655 -9.10 26.10 6.45
N VAL A 656 -10.25 25.43 6.52
CA VAL A 656 -11.15 25.48 7.69
C VAL A 656 -10.74 24.42 8.68
N MET A 657 -10.53 24.78 9.95
CA MET A 657 -10.29 23.84 11.04
C MET A 657 -11.60 23.27 11.59
N PHE A 658 -12.55 24.17 11.87
CA PHE A 658 -13.89 23.83 12.36
C PHE A 658 -14.88 24.97 12.07
N PHE A 659 -16.14 24.72 12.39
CA PHE A 659 -17.22 25.71 12.32
C PHE A 659 -17.73 25.99 13.72
N ILE A 660 -18.21 27.26 13.97
CA ILE A 660 -18.76 27.60 15.24
C ILE A 660 -20.01 28.50 15.06
N PRO A 661 -21.14 28.18 15.72
CA PRO A 661 -22.27 29.05 15.80
C PRO A 661 -21.94 30.27 16.66
N VAL A 662 -22.23 31.47 16.14
CA VAL A 662 -22.00 32.74 16.80
C VAL A 662 -23.29 33.54 16.79
N ARG A 663 -23.71 33.99 17.93
CA ARG A 663 -24.80 34.91 18.12
C ARG A 663 -24.24 36.32 18.14
N TYR A 664 -24.89 37.26 17.42
CA TYR A 664 -24.49 38.66 17.40
C TYR A 664 -25.67 39.57 17.20
N LYS A 665 -25.54 40.84 17.62
CA LYS A 665 -26.51 41.89 17.33
C LYS A 665 -26.08 42.72 16.12
N SER A 666 -27.05 42.99 15.22
CA SER A 666 -26.88 43.90 14.10
C SER A 666 -28.08 44.86 14.14
N GLY A 667 -27.91 46.06 14.73
CA GLY A 667 -28.97 46.95 15.09
C GLY A 667 -29.90 46.34 16.14
N LYS A 668 -31.22 46.32 15.87
CA LYS A 668 -32.23 45.74 16.79
C LYS A 668 -32.39 44.19 16.64
N LYS A 669 -31.71 43.58 15.71
CA LYS A 669 -31.89 42.13 15.42
C LYS A 669 -30.76 41.29 15.98
N THR A 670 -31.13 40.25 16.71
CA THR A 670 -30.21 39.17 17.10
C THR A 670 -30.16 38.11 15.98
N VAL A 671 -28.99 37.73 15.57
CA VAL A 671 -28.75 36.78 14.49
C VAL A 671 -27.81 35.67 14.96
N LEU A 672 -28.13 34.44 14.61
CA LEU A 672 -27.27 33.29 14.82
C LEU A 672 -26.68 32.84 13.48
N MET A 673 -25.37 32.80 13.40
CA MET A 673 -24.64 32.45 12.17
C MET A 673 -23.50 31.46 12.47
N VAL A 674 -23.28 30.52 11.56
CA VAL A 674 -22.15 29.58 11.64
C VAL A 674 -20.94 30.18 10.94
N LEU A 675 -19.88 30.41 11.69
CA LEU A 675 -18.60 30.88 11.20
C LEU A 675 -17.64 29.71 10.93
N SER A 676 -16.86 29.83 9.87
CA SER A 676 -15.70 28.95 9.65
C SER A 676 -14.47 29.56 10.30
N VAL A 677 -13.79 28.81 11.16
CA VAL A 677 -12.53 29.19 11.76
C VAL A 677 -11.38 28.56 10.98
N GLU A 678 -10.44 29.41 10.56
CA GLU A 678 -9.32 29.01 9.70
C GLU A 678 -8.25 28.23 10.49
N LEU A 679 -7.59 27.28 9.82
CA LEU A 679 -6.50 26.48 10.38
C LEU A 679 -5.43 27.31 11.09
N LEU A 680 -5.11 28.48 10.53
CA LEU A 680 -4.06 29.36 11.07
C LEU A 680 -4.38 29.90 12.46
N TYR A 681 -5.65 30.06 12.78
CA TYR A 681 -6.12 30.71 14.01
C TYR A 681 -6.87 29.76 14.94
N GLY A 682 -7.15 28.52 14.49
CA GLY A 682 -8.06 27.62 15.17
C GLY A 682 -7.63 27.21 16.58
N ASN A 683 -6.34 26.88 16.79
CA ASN A 683 -5.85 26.52 18.13
C ASN A 683 -5.97 27.70 19.10
N ARG A 684 -5.52 28.92 18.68
CA ARG A 684 -5.63 30.09 19.50
C ARG A 684 -7.09 30.46 19.80
N PHE A 685 -7.98 30.25 18.84
CA PHE A 685 -9.42 30.45 19.03
C PHE A 685 -10.01 29.57 20.14
N LEU A 686 -9.53 28.32 20.25
CA LEU A 686 -9.99 27.37 21.29
C LEU A 686 -9.40 27.65 22.68
N GLU A 687 -8.23 28.27 22.73
CA GLU A 687 -7.45 28.49 23.96
C GLU A 687 -7.68 29.91 24.57
N ASP A 688 -8.02 30.90 23.74
CA ASP A 688 -8.09 32.32 24.11
C ASP A 688 -9.49 32.91 23.77
N GLU A 689 -10.35 33.02 24.77
CA GLU A 689 -11.73 33.51 24.60
C GLU A 689 -11.78 34.95 24.10
N ILE A 690 -10.85 35.82 24.54
CA ILE A 690 -10.79 37.22 24.10
C ILE A 690 -10.49 37.26 22.62
N PHE A 691 -9.46 36.54 22.20
CA PHE A 691 -9.12 36.40 20.80
C PHE A 691 -10.27 35.80 19.97
N ALA A 692 -10.96 34.79 20.51
CA ALA A 692 -12.11 34.17 19.83
C ALA A 692 -13.21 35.16 19.52
N LYS A 693 -13.55 36.04 20.46
CA LYS A 693 -14.55 37.10 20.28
C LYS A 693 -14.09 38.18 19.27
N GLU A 694 -12.83 38.60 19.36
CA GLU A 694 -12.22 39.54 18.41
C GLU A 694 -12.18 38.96 16.98
N TYR A 695 -11.72 37.76 16.83
CA TYR A 695 -11.70 37.03 15.54
C TYR A 695 -13.11 36.89 14.95
N ALA A 696 -14.07 36.48 15.77
CA ALA A 696 -15.46 36.33 15.33
C ALA A 696 -16.04 37.68 14.90
N LYS A 697 -15.77 38.77 15.62
CA LYS A 697 -16.21 40.14 15.29
C LYS A 697 -15.63 40.57 13.93
N ASP A 698 -14.33 40.50 13.77
CA ASP A 698 -13.66 40.88 12.51
C ASP A 698 -14.18 40.03 11.33
N ARG A 699 -14.32 38.73 11.51
CA ARG A 699 -14.80 37.82 10.46
C ARG A 699 -16.26 38.11 10.08
N LEU A 700 -17.15 38.33 11.06
CA LEU A 700 -18.55 38.68 10.82
C LEU A 700 -18.66 40.01 10.08
N GLN A 701 -17.92 41.02 10.48
CA GLN A 701 -17.92 42.34 9.82
C GLN A 701 -17.52 42.22 8.35
N ARG A 702 -16.51 41.43 8.04
CA ARG A 702 -16.10 41.14 6.63
C ARG A 702 -17.18 40.43 5.83
N ILE A 703 -17.87 39.45 6.45
CA ILE A 703 -18.92 38.67 5.76
C ILE A 703 -20.15 39.51 5.50
N ILE A 704 -20.54 40.33 6.48
CA ILE A 704 -21.82 41.10 6.45
C ILE A 704 -21.63 42.47 5.80
N GLY A 705 -20.43 43.05 5.89
CA GLY A 705 -20.13 44.41 5.42
C GLY A 705 -20.64 45.51 6.33
N LYS A 706 -20.98 45.22 7.59
CA LYS A 706 -21.51 46.17 8.60
C LYS A 706 -20.86 45.93 9.95
N SER A 707 -20.90 46.94 10.85
CA SER A 707 -20.47 46.76 12.22
C SER A 707 -21.35 45.74 12.96
N VAL A 708 -20.72 45.00 13.86
CA VAL A 708 -21.37 43.96 14.65
C VAL A 708 -21.11 44.26 16.11
N ASP A 709 -22.14 44.21 16.92
CA ASP A 709 -22.10 44.44 18.34
C ASP A 709 -22.50 43.16 19.11
N GLU A 710 -22.13 43.07 20.37
CA GLU A 710 -22.53 42.02 21.30
C GLU A 710 -22.43 40.61 20.67
N ILE A 711 -21.22 40.02 20.73
CA ILE A 711 -20.94 38.67 20.24
C ILE A 711 -20.88 37.70 21.40
N ASP A 712 -21.63 36.60 21.28
CA ASP A 712 -21.51 35.47 22.20
C ASP A 712 -21.56 34.15 21.45
N PHE A 713 -21.08 33.11 22.16
CA PHE A 713 -21.16 31.73 21.69
C PHE A 713 -22.27 31.03 22.48
N PRO A 714 -23.38 30.60 21.83
CA PRO A 714 -24.53 30.06 22.54
C PRO A 714 -24.17 28.85 23.40
N ILE A 715 -24.62 28.83 24.64
CA ILE A 715 -24.44 27.71 25.57
C ILE A 715 -25.07 26.44 24.95
N GLY A 716 -24.35 25.35 25.01
CA GLY A 716 -24.77 24.07 24.39
C GLY A 716 -24.38 23.89 22.93
N MET A 717 -23.94 24.95 22.24
CA MET A 717 -23.42 24.88 20.88
C MET A 717 -21.88 24.82 20.90
N ARG A 718 -21.35 23.64 20.84
CA ARG A 718 -19.91 23.40 20.71
C ARG A 718 -19.39 23.66 19.30
N PRO A 719 -18.08 23.84 19.10
CA PRO A 719 -17.50 23.89 17.75
C PRO A 719 -17.84 22.63 16.92
N TRP A 720 -18.33 22.83 15.71
CA TRP A 720 -18.64 21.76 14.78
C TRP A 720 -17.41 21.38 14.00
N LYS A 721 -17.00 20.15 14.13
CA LYS A 721 -15.87 19.60 13.38
C LYS A 721 -16.18 19.54 11.88
N VAL A 722 -15.16 19.55 11.04
CA VAL A 722 -15.35 19.26 9.62
C VAL A 722 -15.90 17.84 9.47
N ASN A 723 -16.88 17.65 8.61
CA ASN A 723 -17.71 16.46 8.45
C ASN A 723 -18.74 16.21 9.58
N THR A 724 -19.03 17.20 10.43
CA THR A 724 -20.19 17.12 11.33
C THR A 724 -21.45 16.83 10.52
N ILE A 725 -22.24 15.87 10.99
CA ILE A 725 -23.49 15.46 10.36
C ILE A 725 -24.62 16.33 10.89
N LEU A 726 -25.43 16.88 9.97
CA LEU A 726 -26.70 17.49 10.25
C LEU A 726 -27.83 16.65 9.68
N SER A 727 -28.92 16.53 10.44
CA SER A 727 -30.20 16.06 9.94
C SER A 727 -31.06 17.31 9.64
N LEU A 728 -31.49 17.46 8.42
CA LEU A 728 -32.38 18.54 7.96
C LEU A 728 -33.76 17.93 7.62
N ASP A 729 -34.72 17.98 8.52
CA ASP A 729 -36.01 17.28 8.42
C ASP A 729 -35.83 15.78 8.05
N GLY A 730 -34.86 15.07 8.69
CA GLY A 730 -34.53 13.69 8.45
C GLY A 730 -33.51 13.43 7.35
N PHE A 731 -33.19 14.40 6.49
CA PHE A 731 -32.16 14.23 5.47
C PHE A 731 -30.76 14.49 6.05
N ARG A 732 -29.91 13.49 6.03
CA ARG A 732 -28.55 13.57 6.58
C ARG A 732 -27.57 14.15 5.58
N ILE A 733 -26.87 15.19 6.02
CA ILE A 733 -25.78 15.84 5.28
C ILE A 733 -24.57 15.99 6.17
N CYS A 734 -23.38 16.13 5.62
CA CYS A 734 -22.19 16.53 6.40
C CYS A 734 -21.59 17.84 5.89
N ILE A 735 -21.20 18.73 6.81
CA ILE A 735 -20.61 20.04 6.49
C ILE A 735 -19.13 19.82 6.16
N THR A 736 -18.72 20.23 4.96
CA THR A 736 -17.36 20.02 4.46
C THR A 736 -16.56 21.30 4.25
N GLY A 737 -17.23 22.44 4.13
CA GLY A 737 -16.57 23.70 3.84
C GLY A 737 -17.52 24.91 3.87
N ASN A 738 -17.03 26.00 3.35
CA ASN A 738 -17.80 27.21 3.15
C ASN A 738 -17.59 27.79 1.74
N ALA A 739 -18.51 28.67 1.32
CA ALA A 739 -18.43 29.35 0.04
C ALA A 739 -18.88 30.82 0.19
N SER A 740 -18.72 31.59 -0.88
CA SER A 740 -19.12 32.99 -0.94
C SER A 740 -18.57 33.83 0.22
N GLY A 741 -17.28 33.66 0.51
CA GLY A 741 -16.61 34.40 1.58
C GLY A 741 -17.10 34.09 2.99
N GLY A 742 -17.79 32.95 3.20
CA GLY A 742 -18.35 32.52 4.48
C GLY A 742 -19.86 32.73 4.59
N LYS A 743 -20.54 33.31 3.59
CA LYS A 743 -21.99 33.50 3.58
C LYS A 743 -22.79 32.20 3.43
N CYS A 744 -22.16 31.15 2.87
CA CYS A 744 -22.77 29.86 2.66
C CYS A 744 -21.91 28.75 3.24
N LEU A 745 -22.55 27.74 3.81
CA LEU A 745 -21.96 26.46 4.16
C LEU A 745 -22.08 25.51 2.97
N ILE A 746 -21.05 24.69 2.79
CA ILE A 746 -21.05 23.60 1.81
C ILE A 746 -21.22 22.30 2.55
N ALA A 747 -22.19 21.52 2.12
CA ALA A 747 -22.45 20.22 2.68
C ALA A 747 -22.55 19.14 1.58
N GLN A 748 -22.48 17.92 2.02
CA GLN A 748 -22.56 16.75 1.17
C GLN A 748 -23.66 15.84 1.69
N PRO A 749 -24.57 15.33 0.84
CA PRO A 749 -25.49 14.29 1.25
C PRO A 749 -24.75 13.03 1.70
N ILE A 750 -25.20 12.40 2.77
CA ILE A 750 -24.68 11.09 3.20
C ILE A 750 -25.39 9.97 2.47
N MET A 751 -26.52 10.26 1.84
CA MET A 751 -27.25 9.29 1.04
C MET A 751 -26.37 8.72 -0.07
N GLN A 752 -26.38 7.39 -0.20
CA GLN A 752 -25.76 6.70 -1.31
C GLN A 752 -26.83 5.99 -2.15
N PHE A 753 -26.54 5.90 -3.46
CA PHE A 753 -27.43 5.20 -4.36
C PHE A 753 -27.42 3.70 -4.06
N SER A 754 -28.60 3.12 -3.93
CA SER A 754 -28.77 1.71 -3.66
C SER A 754 -29.91 1.15 -4.54
N SER A 755 -29.67 0.04 -5.19
CA SER A 755 -30.62 -0.66 -6.03
C SER A 755 -30.32 -2.16 -6.06
N ASP A 756 -31.10 -2.91 -6.84
CA ASP A 756 -30.92 -4.35 -7.02
C ASP A 756 -29.64 -4.67 -7.79
N GLU A 757 -29.23 -5.93 -7.77
CA GLU A 757 -28.01 -6.43 -8.45
C GLU A 757 -28.07 -6.23 -9.96
N TYR A 758 -29.28 -6.24 -10.57
CA TYR A 758 -29.44 -5.95 -11.99
C TYR A 758 -28.87 -4.57 -12.37
N TRP A 759 -29.24 -3.51 -11.63
CA TRP A 759 -28.76 -2.15 -11.91
C TRP A 759 -27.28 -1.96 -11.60
N LYS A 760 -26.74 -2.67 -10.59
CA LYS A 760 -25.30 -2.69 -10.35
C LYS A 760 -24.54 -3.30 -11.55
N TYR A 761 -25.06 -4.40 -12.07
CA TYR A 761 -24.49 -5.06 -13.25
C TYR A 761 -24.62 -4.18 -14.50
N TYR A 762 -25.79 -3.59 -14.71
CA TYR A 762 -26.05 -2.71 -15.84
C TYR A 762 -25.13 -1.48 -15.85
N LEU A 763 -24.98 -0.79 -14.73
CA LEU A 763 -24.05 0.33 -14.60
C LEU A 763 -22.60 -0.05 -14.92
N LYS A 764 -22.17 -1.22 -14.51
CA LYS A 764 -20.83 -1.72 -14.88
C LYS A 764 -20.69 -1.97 -16.38
N LYS A 765 -21.73 -2.47 -17.06
CA LYS A 765 -21.74 -2.59 -18.52
C LYS A 765 -21.68 -1.21 -19.18
N LEU A 766 -22.49 -0.29 -18.70
CA LEU A 766 -22.57 1.08 -19.19
C LEU A 766 -21.22 1.81 -19.07
N GLU A 767 -20.52 1.70 -17.94
CA GLU A 767 -19.18 2.23 -17.77
C GLU A 767 -18.18 1.68 -18.80
N LYS A 768 -18.18 0.35 -18.99
CA LYS A 768 -17.31 -0.31 -19.98
C LYS A 768 -17.66 0.08 -21.41
N PHE A 769 -18.94 0.23 -21.71
CA PHE A 769 -19.43 0.64 -23.02
C PHE A 769 -18.96 2.08 -23.34
N VAL A 770 -19.13 3.02 -22.42
CA VAL A 770 -18.66 4.40 -22.60
C VAL A 770 -17.13 4.46 -22.73
N GLU A 771 -16.39 3.66 -21.99
CA GLU A 771 -14.94 3.55 -22.13
C GLU A 771 -14.54 3.00 -23.52
N LYS A 772 -15.24 1.96 -24.02
CA LYS A 772 -15.04 1.40 -25.36
C LYS A 772 -15.27 2.47 -26.46
N VAL A 773 -16.35 3.23 -26.34
CA VAL A 773 -16.67 4.32 -27.28
C VAL A 773 -15.62 5.43 -27.24
N LYS A 774 -15.18 5.84 -26.06
CA LYS A 774 -14.13 6.87 -25.92
C LYS A 774 -12.79 6.46 -26.53
N ASN A 775 -12.46 5.18 -26.48
CA ASN A 775 -11.21 4.64 -27.04
C ASN A 775 -11.29 4.37 -28.54
N ASN A 776 -12.48 4.46 -29.15
CA ASN A 776 -12.70 4.28 -30.58
C ASN A 776 -13.64 5.37 -31.12
N SER A 777 -13.07 6.46 -31.60
CA SER A 777 -13.84 7.62 -32.11
C SER A 777 -14.73 7.33 -33.32
N SER A 778 -14.51 6.21 -34.01
CA SER A 778 -15.32 5.76 -35.16
C SER A 778 -16.32 4.66 -34.82
N TYR A 779 -16.57 4.46 -33.49
CA TYR A 779 -17.49 3.44 -33.02
C TYR A 779 -18.94 3.76 -33.43
N VAL A 780 -19.60 2.78 -34.04
CA VAL A 780 -21.04 2.84 -34.38
C VAL A 780 -21.78 1.89 -33.42
N TYR A 781 -22.85 2.41 -32.87
CA TYR A 781 -23.72 1.61 -31.99
C TYR A 781 -24.45 0.54 -32.78
N ASP A 782 -24.47 -0.68 -32.30
CA ASP A 782 -25.16 -1.82 -32.86
C ASP A 782 -26.09 -2.46 -31.82
N VAL A 783 -27.39 -2.41 -32.11
CA VAL A 783 -28.45 -2.89 -31.19
C VAL A 783 -28.37 -4.37 -30.88
N ASP A 784 -27.89 -5.18 -31.82
CA ASP A 784 -27.81 -6.63 -31.69
C ASP A 784 -26.55 -7.09 -30.95
N TYR A 785 -25.49 -6.31 -30.95
CA TYR A 785 -24.20 -6.64 -30.33
C TYR A 785 -23.87 -5.84 -29.09
N ASP A 786 -24.45 -4.68 -28.92
CA ASP A 786 -24.19 -3.86 -27.75
C ASP A 786 -25.09 -4.24 -26.59
N VAL A 787 -24.50 -4.20 -25.39
CA VAL A 787 -25.14 -4.67 -24.14
C VAL A 787 -25.91 -3.59 -23.41
N VAL A 788 -26.04 -2.41 -24.01
CA VAL A 788 -26.73 -1.23 -23.44
C VAL A 788 -27.86 -0.83 -24.37
N HIS A 789 -29.06 -0.70 -23.88
CA HIS A 789 -30.23 -0.46 -24.68
C HIS A 789 -31.03 0.77 -24.22
N HIS A 790 -31.70 1.43 -25.14
CA HIS A 790 -32.50 2.62 -24.90
C HIS A 790 -33.53 2.43 -23.79
N GLU A 791 -34.25 1.30 -23.78
CA GLU A 791 -35.28 1.03 -22.77
C GLU A 791 -34.72 0.91 -21.35
N ASP A 792 -33.56 0.26 -21.19
CA ASP A 792 -32.93 0.13 -19.89
C ASP A 792 -32.33 1.45 -19.41
N ASN A 793 -31.82 2.27 -20.36
CA ASN A 793 -31.38 3.61 -20.06
C ASN A 793 -32.53 4.49 -19.54
N LEU A 794 -33.72 4.40 -20.16
CA LEU A 794 -34.92 5.10 -19.68
C LEU A 794 -35.34 4.66 -18.29
N LYS A 795 -35.40 3.35 -18.04
CA LYS A 795 -35.72 2.81 -16.70
C LYS A 795 -34.73 3.27 -15.66
N LEU A 796 -33.44 3.32 -16.00
CA LEU A 796 -32.40 3.82 -15.09
C LEU A 796 -32.54 5.32 -14.83
N TYR A 797 -32.88 6.09 -15.86
CA TYR A 797 -33.15 7.53 -15.71
C TYR A 797 -34.30 7.79 -14.75
N ASP A 798 -35.42 7.09 -14.93
CA ASP A 798 -36.60 7.21 -14.06
C ASP A 798 -36.28 6.75 -12.63
N LEU A 799 -35.47 5.71 -12.46
CA LEU A 799 -35.00 5.29 -11.15
C LEU A 799 -34.13 6.37 -10.46
N TYR A 800 -33.25 7.02 -11.21
CA TYR A 800 -32.47 8.15 -10.67
C TYR A 800 -33.37 9.31 -10.28
N LEU A 801 -34.36 9.65 -11.08
CA LEU A 801 -35.29 10.71 -10.81
C LEU A 801 -36.08 10.44 -9.51
N ASP A 802 -36.64 9.23 -9.36
CA ASP A 802 -37.33 8.80 -8.13
C ASP A 802 -36.43 8.92 -6.88
N LYS A 803 -35.22 8.38 -6.97
CA LYS A 803 -34.25 8.45 -5.83
C LYS A 803 -33.90 9.88 -5.47
N LEU A 804 -33.73 10.79 -6.44
CA LEU A 804 -33.42 12.20 -6.18
C LEU A 804 -34.64 12.96 -5.62
N GLN A 805 -35.86 12.62 -6.03
CA GLN A 805 -37.09 13.18 -5.47
C GLN A 805 -37.22 12.87 -3.99
N ASN A 806 -36.71 11.72 -3.56
CA ASN A 806 -36.71 11.30 -2.14
C ASN A 806 -35.41 11.70 -1.40
N SER A 807 -34.75 12.78 -1.82
CA SER A 807 -33.51 13.27 -1.25
C SER A 807 -33.58 14.76 -0.88
N ILE A 808 -32.51 15.27 -0.25
CA ILE A 808 -32.35 16.70 0.08
C ILE A 808 -32.50 17.61 -1.15
N TYR A 809 -32.24 17.11 -2.35
CA TYR A 809 -32.39 17.90 -3.59
C TYR A 809 -33.82 18.31 -3.91
N ARG A 810 -34.82 17.58 -3.37
CA ARG A 810 -36.25 17.94 -3.54
C ARG A 810 -36.59 19.37 -3.05
N LYS A 811 -35.93 19.81 -1.98
CA LYS A 811 -36.21 21.11 -1.34
C LYS A 811 -35.39 22.26 -1.92
N ARG A 812 -34.68 22.07 -3.03
CA ARG A 812 -33.76 23.07 -3.56
C ARG A 812 -34.18 23.59 -4.93
N ILE A 813 -34.33 24.88 -5.05
CA ILE A 813 -34.46 25.60 -6.31
C ILE A 813 -33.12 25.49 -7.07
N ASN A 814 -33.14 25.22 -8.37
CA ASN A 814 -31.97 24.98 -9.22
C ASN A 814 -31.15 23.69 -8.87
N ALA A 815 -31.77 22.74 -8.22
CA ALA A 815 -31.14 21.42 -8.04
C ALA A 815 -31.13 20.65 -9.37
N PRO A 816 -30.21 19.68 -9.53
CA PRO A 816 -30.19 18.78 -10.70
C PRO A 816 -31.53 18.10 -10.99
N ILE A 817 -32.36 17.91 -9.97
CA ILE A 817 -33.66 17.25 -10.11
C ILE A 817 -34.64 18.02 -11.03
N GLN A 818 -34.67 19.36 -10.99
CA GLN A 818 -35.54 20.13 -11.87
C GLN A 818 -35.12 19.98 -13.33
N THR A 819 -33.80 20.00 -13.59
CA THR A 819 -33.22 19.71 -14.90
C THR A 819 -33.57 18.30 -15.39
N LEU A 820 -33.59 17.31 -14.51
CA LEU A 820 -33.96 15.95 -14.88
C LEU A 820 -35.46 15.81 -15.19
N ILE A 821 -36.32 16.50 -14.43
CA ILE A 821 -37.77 16.52 -14.72
C ILE A 821 -38.04 17.13 -16.08
N GLU A 822 -37.49 18.30 -16.35
CA GLU A 822 -37.71 19.08 -17.58
C GLU A 822 -36.97 18.50 -18.78
N GLY A 823 -35.86 17.81 -18.55
CA GLY A 823 -34.99 17.23 -19.59
C GLY A 823 -35.35 15.82 -20.02
N ARG A 824 -36.38 15.18 -19.45
CA ARG A 824 -36.72 13.79 -19.74
C ARG A 824 -37.05 13.54 -21.21
N GLU A 825 -37.82 14.40 -21.85
CA GLU A 825 -38.13 14.28 -23.29
C GLU A 825 -36.87 14.41 -24.16
N LYS A 826 -36.00 15.38 -23.83
CA LYS A 826 -34.69 15.51 -24.51
C LYS A 826 -33.80 14.29 -24.31
N PHE A 827 -33.87 13.64 -23.15
CA PHE A 827 -33.14 12.40 -22.92
C PHE A 827 -33.64 11.25 -23.80
N ILE A 828 -34.94 11.18 -24.03
CA ILE A 828 -35.53 10.20 -24.96
C ILE A 828 -34.99 10.40 -26.40
N ASP A 829 -34.85 11.64 -26.83
CA ASP A 829 -34.34 11.98 -28.14
C ASP A 829 -32.82 11.80 -28.31
N CYS A 830 -32.08 11.64 -27.23
CA CYS A 830 -30.64 11.38 -27.26
C CYS A 830 -30.32 10.01 -27.86
N SER A 831 -29.20 9.93 -28.55
CA SER A 831 -28.62 8.63 -28.95
C SER A 831 -28.26 7.78 -27.73
N VAL A 832 -28.20 6.45 -27.88
CA VAL A 832 -27.85 5.53 -26.77
C VAL A 832 -26.52 5.90 -26.13
N ILE A 833 -25.55 6.36 -26.91
CA ILE A 833 -24.23 6.79 -26.41
C ILE A 833 -24.37 8.04 -25.54
N GLU A 834 -25.11 9.04 -25.99
CA GLU A 834 -25.38 10.26 -25.22
C GLU A 834 -26.18 9.96 -23.95
N GLN A 835 -27.18 9.09 -24.05
CA GLN A 835 -27.91 8.61 -22.87
C GLN A 835 -27.00 8.00 -21.83
N CYS A 836 -26.06 7.14 -22.24
CA CYS A 836 -25.08 6.57 -21.33
C CYS A 836 -24.19 7.63 -20.66
N GLN A 837 -23.78 8.66 -21.40
CA GLN A 837 -23.01 9.79 -20.83
C GLN A 837 -23.81 10.57 -19.81
N VAL A 838 -25.07 10.90 -20.11
CA VAL A 838 -25.99 11.58 -19.20
C VAL A 838 -26.19 10.76 -17.94
N LEU A 839 -26.45 9.45 -18.04
CA LEU A 839 -26.68 8.57 -16.91
C LEU A 839 -25.45 8.49 -15.98
N LEU A 840 -24.23 8.40 -16.52
CA LEU A 840 -23.02 8.45 -15.72
C LEU A 840 -22.82 9.80 -15.03
N ASN A 841 -23.18 10.91 -15.69
CA ASN A 841 -23.14 12.23 -15.07
C ASN A 841 -24.15 12.38 -13.94
N ILE A 842 -25.38 11.89 -14.12
CA ILE A 842 -26.40 11.88 -13.06
C ILE A 842 -25.92 11.03 -11.88
N HIS A 843 -25.33 9.87 -12.15
CA HIS A 843 -24.81 8.98 -11.12
C HIS A 843 -23.80 9.66 -10.20
N GLN A 844 -22.97 10.57 -10.74
CA GLN A 844 -22.01 11.34 -9.94
C GLN A 844 -22.67 12.24 -8.87
N VAL A 845 -23.94 12.64 -9.05
CA VAL A 845 -24.69 13.43 -8.06
C VAL A 845 -24.88 12.64 -6.76
N PHE A 846 -25.04 11.33 -6.85
CA PHE A 846 -25.34 10.50 -5.67
C PHE A 846 -24.14 10.24 -4.75
N GLY A 847 -22.95 10.11 -5.29
CA GLY A 847 -21.93 9.51 -4.47
C GLY A 847 -20.67 10.32 -4.28
N ARG A 848 -20.27 11.05 -5.28
CA ARG A 848 -18.88 11.51 -5.31
C ARG A 848 -18.72 12.99 -5.52
N MET A 849 -19.58 13.81 -5.00
CA MET A 849 -19.20 15.20 -4.70
C MET A 849 -18.22 15.82 -5.69
N THR A 850 -18.35 15.49 -6.95
CA THR A 850 -17.69 16.24 -7.99
C THR A 850 -18.32 17.62 -8.03
N SER A 851 -17.51 18.62 -8.29
CA SER A 851 -17.92 20.04 -8.35
C SER A 851 -19.02 20.32 -9.38
N GLY A 852 -19.40 19.35 -10.20
CA GLY A 852 -20.51 19.41 -11.12
C GLY A 852 -20.62 18.21 -12.03
N CYS A 853 -21.81 17.97 -12.54
CA CYS A 853 -22.08 17.04 -13.60
C CYS A 853 -22.55 17.81 -14.85
N ASP A 854 -22.17 17.35 -16.03
CA ASP A 854 -22.62 17.94 -17.30
C ASP A 854 -23.99 17.41 -17.70
N LEU A 855 -24.98 18.27 -17.72
CA LEU A 855 -26.36 17.97 -18.10
C LEU A 855 -26.80 18.77 -19.34
N THR A 856 -25.86 19.29 -20.13
CA THR A 856 -26.16 20.12 -21.31
C THR A 856 -26.99 19.40 -22.35
N LEU A 857 -26.78 18.10 -22.54
CA LEU A 857 -27.54 17.27 -23.48
C LEU A 857 -29.05 17.23 -23.16
N ILE A 858 -29.43 17.41 -21.92
CA ILE A 858 -30.82 17.43 -21.47
C ILE A 858 -31.28 18.83 -21.10
N GLY A 859 -30.58 19.87 -21.55
CA GLY A 859 -30.95 21.27 -21.33
C GLY A 859 -30.46 21.85 -20.01
N GLY A 860 -29.61 21.17 -19.28
CA GLY A 860 -28.98 21.64 -18.05
C GLY A 860 -27.71 22.44 -18.30
N LYS A 861 -26.94 22.64 -17.24
CA LYS A 861 -25.64 23.32 -17.26
C LYS A 861 -24.49 22.34 -17.35
N SER A 862 -23.36 22.76 -17.94
CA SER A 862 -22.12 21.99 -17.99
C SER A 862 -21.52 21.68 -16.60
N HIS A 863 -21.88 22.44 -15.59
CA HIS A 863 -21.47 22.27 -14.20
C HIS A 863 -22.66 22.37 -13.26
N SER A 864 -23.55 21.38 -13.30
CA SER A 864 -24.67 21.29 -12.36
C SER A 864 -24.13 20.80 -11.01
N ALA A 865 -24.23 21.68 -9.98
CA ALA A 865 -23.63 21.40 -8.67
C ALA A 865 -24.27 20.20 -7.96
N ALA A 866 -23.48 19.19 -7.70
CA ALA A 866 -23.84 18.04 -6.85
C ALA A 866 -23.74 18.38 -5.34
N THR A 867 -23.04 19.46 -4.98
CA THR A 867 -22.91 19.91 -3.60
C THR A 867 -24.14 20.69 -3.13
N VAL A 868 -24.52 20.46 -1.88
CA VAL A 868 -25.56 21.24 -1.20
C VAL A 868 -24.91 22.47 -0.57
N SER A 869 -25.31 23.67 -0.94
CA SER A 869 -24.93 24.90 -0.25
C SER A 869 -26.14 25.56 0.36
N PHE A 870 -26.03 26.09 1.57
CA PHE A 870 -27.10 26.78 2.28
C PHE A 870 -26.54 27.94 3.10
N SER A 871 -27.42 28.87 3.48
CA SER A 871 -27.01 30.05 4.24
C SER A 871 -26.25 29.66 5.50
N SER A 872 -25.13 30.33 5.80
CA SER A 872 -24.47 30.18 7.09
C SER A 872 -25.27 30.83 8.24
N THR A 873 -26.29 31.66 7.92
CA THR A 873 -27.19 32.24 8.91
C THR A 873 -28.29 31.24 9.27
N ILE A 874 -28.25 30.71 10.49
CA ILE A 874 -29.19 29.66 10.97
C ILE A 874 -30.64 30.23 11.00
N SER A 875 -30.80 31.50 11.31
CA SER A 875 -32.13 32.14 11.27
C SER A 875 -32.87 32.00 9.92
N ASN A 876 -32.12 31.85 8.83
CA ASN A 876 -32.71 31.62 7.50
C ASN A 876 -33.17 30.17 7.31
N TRP A 877 -32.72 29.24 8.13
CA TRP A 877 -33.05 27.82 7.99
C TRP A 877 -34.50 27.55 8.37
N LYS A 878 -35.06 28.30 9.31
CA LYS A 878 -36.49 28.22 9.67
C LYS A 878 -37.45 28.37 8.49
N LYS A 879 -37.01 29.01 7.40
CA LYS A 879 -37.84 29.16 6.20
C LYS A 879 -37.99 27.84 5.42
N ASN A 880 -37.02 26.95 5.56
CA ASN A 880 -36.92 25.73 4.74
C ASN A 880 -37.00 24.44 5.56
N TYR A 881 -36.71 24.52 6.87
CA TYR A 881 -36.60 23.33 7.74
C TYR A 881 -37.35 23.61 9.04
N THR A 882 -37.94 22.56 9.58
CA THR A 882 -38.67 22.56 10.86
C THR A 882 -37.85 21.88 11.96
N ASP A 883 -37.03 20.90 11.61
CA ASP A 883 -36.17 20.14 12.53
C ASP A 883 -34.76 20.07 11.98
N VAL A 884 -33.81 20.59 12.74
CA VAL A 884 -32.38 20.55 12.39
C VAL A 884 -31.60 20.07 13.59
N ARG A 885 -30.94 18.92 13.46
CA ARG A 885 -30.20 18.29 14.56
C ARG A 885 -28.77 17.92 14.15
N ILE A 886 -27.85 17.97 15.11
CA ILE A 886 -26.48 17.47 14.96
C ILE A 886 -26.49 16.01 15.33
N ILE A 887 -25.81 15.19 14.51
CA ILE A 887 -25.63 13.77 14.77
C ILE A 887 -24.15 13.49 14.98
N ASP A 888 -23.81 12.99 16.15
CA ASP A 888 -22.50 12.43 16.44
C ASP A 888 -22.56 10.91 16.32
N GLN A 889 -21.72 10.34 15.48
CA GLN A 889 -21.63 8.90 15.27
C GLN A 889 -20.40 8.29 15.92
N SER A 890 -20.56 7.10 16.49
CA SER A 890 -19.43 6.24 16.84
C SER A 890 -18.65 5.82 15.58
N ALA A 891 -17.47 5.27 15.77
CA ALA A 891 -16.61 4.88 14.65
C ALA A 891 -17.26 3.83 13.73
N SER A 892 -17.98 2.88 14.31
CA SER A 892 -18.71 1.83 13.60
C SER A 892 -20.08 2.28 13.08
N GLY A 893 -20.63 3.40 13.59
CA GLY A 893 -22.02 3.80 13.34
C GLY A 893 -23.06 3.03 14.11
N LEU A 894 -22.67 2.17 15.04
CA LEU A 894 -23.60 1.41 15.90
C LEU A 894 -24.31 2.31 16.92
N TRP A 895 -23.66 3.38 17.35
CA TRP A 895 -24.23 4.35 18.27
C TRP A 895 -24.24 5.75 17.67
N GLU A 896 -25.31 6.46 17.93
CA GLU A 896 -25.49 7.86 17.54
C GLU A 896 -26.01 8.67 18.71
N VAL A 897 -25.51 9.88 18.85
CA VAL A 897 -26.02 10.87 19.75
C VAL A 897 -26.61 11.99 18.90
N VAL A 898 -27.88 12.25 19.07
CA VAL A 898 -28.64 13.27 18.33
C VAL A 898 -28.90 14.45 19.27
N SER A 899 -28.58 15.66 18.83
CA SER A 899 -28.81 16.89 19.58
C SER A 899 -30.31 17.25 19.64
N GLU A 900 -30.64 18.18 20.49
CA GLU A 900 -31.90 18.93 20.39
C GLU A 900 -31.99 19.69 19.08
N ASN A 901 -33.17 20.12 18.71
CA ASN A 901 -33.39 20.93 17.50
C ASN A 901 -32.65 22.26 17.61
N ILE A 902 -31.60 22.48 16.81
CA ILE A 902 -30.80 23.71 16.88
C ILE A 902 -31.56 24.97 16.51
N LEU A 903 -32.75 24.85 15.87
CA LEU A 903 -33.59 25.98 15.58
C LEU A 903 -34.27 26.56 16.84
N GLU A 904 -34.30 25.82 17.94
CA GLU A 904 -34.84 26.30 19.24
C GLU A 904 -33.88 27.26 19.95
N TYR A 905 -32.60 27.29 19.58
CA TYR A 905 -31.63 28.27 20.11
C TYR A 905 -31.74 29.67 19.47
N LEU A 906 -32.65 29.88 18.51
CA LEU A 906 -32.91 31.15 17.86
C LEU A 906 -33.80 32.04 18.76
#